data_9b64569ee03f7647fe6e3fe3134ab912
#
_entry.id   9b64569ee03f7647fe6e3fe3134ab912
#
_cell.length_a   1.000
_cell.length_b   1.000
_cell.length_c   1.000
_cell.angle_alpha   90.00
_cell.angle_beta   90.00
_cell.angle_gamma   90.00
#
_symmetry.space_group_name_H-M   'P 1'
#
loop_
_entity.id
_entity.type
_entity.pdbx_description
1 polymer ?
#
loop_
_entity_poly.entity_id
_entity_poly.type
_entity_poly.pdbx_seq_one_letter_code
_entity_poly.pdbx_strand_id
1 'polypeptide(L)'
;MTREKKWTLAVLAAFAGASFVGTAYAAESADAPSEETHALTDTVVTAQRREKRDLDTPATTTIITAKEIEKAGYRNVFEAIDQQIGSTSTSYGEAGQDFGFSAGRLNLRGYDRGTLVMVNGVPMNLKNYPSTENIPASMVERIEIVKGAASTLYGAEAMGGVINIILKQPKAEESEFELSQTVGNYFKKSEATYIGDRIIVDVSREWSKDIPHANAFGLDKVSWTDWWVGKGKKSRIGLIAQLTDELSLNYNYMESDITRGGIRPYKRNKAGVRVSDNTKYNSRYNDYRHTASLVYQGRENGIHAVLGYNYRKVDGYDYIANSKGKSNAVMDGQILDVQKNWKLGNDSMVLGYSYKREAYDATTPDAKRFRDSAVRTSNSLYTSYSKQFTPQFNLTLGLRGEFINDPEEDQRVFMPQFQTNYQFDRNTAWYINIGKAFQMPTVDDSFRYKSFNPEGIKPESGWTYETGVKIRHGNDTWKAAVYHMDMQNKMGWAKNSAGEYYAVNKGAFRNTGIELEYTKRFNDIWRLTLGGGISNPEVQDPSSAKKEWTQDAGRLEGLIRVDYEMAKWQGNLNFKYLGDREYYKPSNGTEQDIPDKLQLNMNIIYTAGKDDTVTLGIYNLLNRENYSNRFGSLDLPRNYRLTYTHAF
;
A
#
# COMPACT_ATOMS: atom_id res chain seq x y z
N MET A 1 25.02 -27.52 -1.02
CA MET A 1 24.11 -27.31 -2.18
C MET A 1 24.24 -25.84 -2.54
N THR A 2 24.67 -25.54 -3.76
CA THR A 2 24.79 -24.16 -4.22
C THR A 2 23.41 -23.47 -4.26
N ARG A 3 23.41 -22.17 -4.06
CA ARG A 3 22.21 -21.31 -4.00
C ARG A 3 21.27 -21.54 -5.21
N GLU A 4 21.82 -21.72 -6.40
CA GLU A 4 21.07 -22.04 -7.63
C GLU A 4 20.28 -23.37 -7.56
N LYS A 5 20.81 -24.40 -6.89
CA LYS A 5 20.09 -25.68 -6.71
C LYS A 5 18.88 -25.58 -5.77
N LYS A 6 18.90 -24.64 -4.81
CA LYS A 6 17.73 -24.38 -3.95
C LYS A 6 16.59 -23.72 -4.73
N TRP A 7 16.91 -22.82 -5.66
CA TRP A 7 15.92 -22.17 -6.54
C TRP A 7 15.24 -23.16 -7.49
N THR A 8 16.03 -24.02 -8.12
CA THR A 8 15.50 -25.05 -9.05
C THR A 8 14.57 -26.03 -8.32
N LEU A 9 14.87 -26.39 -7.07
CA LEU A 9 14.04 -27.27 -6.26
C LEU A 9 12.74 -26.61 -5.77
N ALA A 10 12.78 -25.32 -5.43
CA ALA A 10 11.59 -24.56 -5.00
C ALA A 10 10.62 -24.33 -6.17
N VAL A 11 11.12 -24.05 -7.37
CA VAL A 11 10.31 -23.93 -8.59
C VAL A 11 9.70 -25.29 -8.98
N LEU A 12 10.47 -26.38 -8.90
CA LEU A 12 9.98 -27.73 -9.18
C LEU A 12 8.94 -28.20 -8.14
N ALA A 13 9.09 -27.83 -6.86
CA ALA A 13 8.12 -28.15 -5.83
C ALA A 13 6.79 -27.39 -6.00
N ALA A 14 6.84 -26.14 -6.48
CA ALA A 14 5.65 -25.35 -6.81
C ALA A 14 4.88 -25.94 -8.00
N PHE A 15 5.60 -26.44 -9.02
CA PHE A 15 5.01 -27.12 -10.17
C PHE A 15 4.48 -28.52 -9.85
N ALA A 16 5.15 -29.27 -8.97
CA ALA A 16 4.71 -30.61 -8.55
C ALA A 16 3.42 -30.53 -7.71
N GLY A 17 3.23 -29.48 -6.89
CA GLY A 17 1.99 -29.25 -6.15
C GLY A 17 0.79 -28.99 -7.06
N ALA A 18 1.00 -28.34 -8.20
CA ALA A 18 -0.06 -28.04 -9.16
C ALA A 18 -0.49 -29.26 -10.01
N SER A 19 0.38 -30.28 -10.14
CA SER A 19 0.10 -31.47 -10.96
C SER A 19 -0.70 -32.56 -10.27
N PHE A 20 -0.85 -32.51 -8.94
CA PHE A 20 -1.54 -33.55 -8.14
C PHE A 20 -3.05 -33.33 -7.98
N VAL A 21 -3.63 -32.22 -8.45
CA VAL A 21 -5.06 -31.93 -8.30
C VAL A 21 -5.88 -32.23 -9.58
N GLY A 22 -5.23 -32.71 -10.64
CA GLY A 22 -5.83 -32.87 -11.97
C GLY A 22 -6.56 -34.18 -12.26
N THR A 23 -6.66 -35.17 -11.35
CA THR A 23 -7.17 -36.50 -11.70
C THR A 23 -8.26 -37.06 -10.82
N ALA A 24 -9.11 -36.25 -10.23
CA ALA A 24 -10.26 -36.80 -9.49
C ALA A 24 -11.49 -35.90 -9.60
N TYR A 25 -12.12 -35.82 -10.78
CA TYR A 25 -13.55 -35.43 -10.86
C TYR A 25 -14.07 -35.70 -12.28
N ALA A 26 -14.52 -36.93 -12.46
CA ALA A 26 -15.53 -37.29 -13.44
C ALA A 26 -16.61 -38.14 -12.73
N ALA A 27 -17.83 -37.61 -12.74
CA ALA A 27 -19.14 -38.15 -12.33
C ALA A 27 -19.72 -37.39 -11.12
N GLU A 28 -20.85 -36.72 -11.24
CA GLU A 28 -22.18 -37.15 -11.47
C GLU A 28 -23.13 -35.94 -11.41
N SER A 29 -24.00 -35.79 -12.36
CA SER A 29 -25.09 -34.82 -12.39
C SER A 29 -26.23 -35.32 -11.50
N ALA A 30 -26.65 -34.52 -10.54
CA ALA A 30 -27.97 -34.65 -9.92
C ALA A 30 -28.57 -33.25 -9.71
N ASP A 31 -29.72 -33.03 -10.30
CA ASP A 31 -30.60 -31.88 -10.09
C ASP A 31 -30.92 -31.69 -8.62
N ALA A 32 -30.68 -30.53 -8.08
CA ALA A 32 -31.21 -30.06 -6.81
C ALA A 32 -31.65 -28.60 -6.90
N PRO A 33 -32.64 -28.16 -6.10
CA PRO A 33 -33.44 -26.98 -6.35
C PRO A 33 -32.68 -25.68 -6.09
N SER A 34 -33.10 -24.63 -6.81
CA SER A 34 -32.61 -23.28 -6.73
C SER A 34 -32.75 -22.68 -5.32
N GLU A 35 -31.74 -22.83 -4.49
CA GLU A 35 -31.45 -21.92 -3.41
C GLU A 35 -30.58 -20.80 -3.97
N GLU A 36 -30.86 -19.56 -3.57
CA GLU A 36 -30.01 -18.41 -3.80
C GLU A 36 -28.59 -18.72 -3.27
N THR A 37 -27.79 -19.30 -4.13
CA THR A 37 -26.36 -19.33 -3.92
C THR A 37 -25.93 -17.89 -3.83
N HIS A 38 -25.48 -17.45 -2.67
CA HIS A 38 -24.58 -16.31 -2.55
C HIS A 38 -23.35 -16.65 -3.39
N ALA A 39 -23.50 -16.58 -4.71
CA ALA A 39 -22.41 -16.58 -5.64
C ALA A 39 -21.39 -15.58 -5.07
N LEU A 40 -20.13 -15.96 -5.01
CA LEU A 40 -19.03 -15.00 -4.90
C LEU A 40 -19.39 -13.93 -5.93
N THR A 41 -19.96 -12.84 -5.48
CA THR A 41 -20.48 -11.75 -6.31
C THR A 41 -19.36 -11.41 -7.28
N ASP A 42 -19.66 -11.28 -8.56
CA ASP A 42 -18.69 -10.94 -9.58
C ASP A 42 -17.96 -9.68 -9.09
N THR A 43 -16.78 -9.90 -8.51
CA THR A 43 -16.07 -8.88 -7.76
C THR A 43 -15.66 -7.80 -8.75
N VAL A 44 -16.25 -6.63 -8.62
CA VAL A 44 -16.07 -5.52 -9.54
C VAL A 44 -14.79 -4.78 -9.17
N VAL A 45 -13.91 -4.60 -10.14
CA VAL A 45 -12.68 -3.81 -10.04
C VAL A 45 -12.88 -2.49 -10.74
N THR A 46 -12.78 -1.40 -10.01
CA THR A 46 -12.85 -0.03 -10.55
C THR A 46 -11.47 0.56 -10.83
N ALA A 47 -10.43 -0.08 -10.33
CA ALA A 47 -9.04 0.35 -10.50
C ALA A 47 -8.51 0.27 -11.96
N GLN A 48 -9.39 0.15 -12.95
CA GLN A 48 -9.11 0.38 -14.38
C GLN A 48 -9.95 1.53 -14.96
N ARG A 49 -10.36 2.46 -14.10
CA ARG A 49 -11.20 3.63 -14.44
C ARG A 49 -12.58 3.30 -15.01
N ARG A 50 -13.01 2.06 -14.90
CA ARG A 50 -14.33 1.54 -15.22
C ARG A 50 -14.56 0.24 -14.44
N GLU A 51 -15.81 -0.04 -14.16
CA GLU A 51 -16.21 -1.29 -13.53
C GLU A 51 -15.98 -2.47 -14.48
N LYS A 52 -15.21 -3.45 -14.01
CA LYS A 52 -14.98 -4.74 -14.68
C LYS A 52 -15.02 -5.85 -13.66
N ARG A 53 -15.45 -7.03 -14.07
CA ARG A 53 -15.26 -8.22 -13.25
C ARG A 53 -13.78 -8.52 -13.09
N ASP A 54 -13.38 -9.15 -12.00
CA ASP A 54 -11.99 -9.55 -11.79
C ASP A 54 -11.45 -10.40 -12.93
N LEU A 55 -12.23 -11.37 -13.43
CA LEU A 55 -11.88 -12.21 -14.59
C LEU A 55 -11.64 -11.41 -15.88
N ASP A 56 -12.33 -10.29 -16.06
CA ASP A 56 -12.20 -9.41 -17.23
C ASP A 56 -11.05 -8.40 -17.09
N THR A 57 -10.41 -8.36 -15.92
CA THR A 57 -9.34 -7.41 -15.63
C THR A 57 -7.99 -8.03 -15.98
N PRO A 58 -7.27 -7.51 -17.00
CA PRO A 58 -5.99 -8.07 -17.45
C PRO A 58 -4.84 -7.60 -16.55
N ALA A 59 -4.89 -7.94 -15.28
CA ALA A 59 -3.86 -7.66 -14.27
C ALA A 59 -4.05 -8.56 -13.05
N THR A 60 -3.03 -8.78 -12.25
CA THR A 60 -3.15 -9.38 -10.92
C THR A 60 -3.88 -8.44 -9.98
N THR A 61 -5.01 -8.89 -9.46
CA THR A 61 -5.87 -8.11 -8.58
C THR A 61 -6.07 -8.81 -7.25
N THR A 62 -6.10 -8.03 -6.15
CA THR A 62 -6.54 -8.48 -4.84
C THR A 62 -7.60 -7.52 -4.34
N ILE A 63 -8.72 -8.04 -3.85
CA ILE A 63 -9.82 -7.24 -3.30
C ILE A 63 -10.02 -7.65 -1.87
N ILE A 64 -10.04 -6.67 -0.97
CA ILE A 64 -10.24 -6.85 0.45
C ILE A 64 -11.55 -6.13 0.80
N THR A 65 -12.58 -6.87 1.13
CA THR A 65 -13.92 -6.33 1.43
C THR A 65 -14.01 -5.78 2.87
N ALA A 66 -14.99 -4.92 3.16
CA ALA A 66 -15.29 -4.45 4.50
C ALA A 66 -15.44 -5.62 5.49
N LYS A 67 -16.16 -6.68 5.09
CA LYS A 67 -16.35 -7.89 5.91
C LYS A 67 -15.02 -8.60 6.20
N GLU A 68 -14.07 -8.62 5.26
CA GLU A 68 -12.75 -9.20 5.49
C GLU A 68 -11.89 -8.33 6.40
N ILE A 69 -11.98 -6.99 6.29
CA ILE A 69 -11.30 -6.04 7.17
C ILE A 69 -11.77 -6.24 8.62
N GLU A 70 -13.08 -6.31 8.82
CA GLU A 70 -13.71 -6.53 10.12
C GLU A 70 -13.34 -7.91 10.69
N LYS A 71 -13.56 -8.98 9.93
CA LYS A 71 -13.31 -10.37 10.36
C LYS A 71 -11.85 -10.59 10.75
N ALA A 72 -10.90 -10.01 10.04
CA ALA A 72 -9.48 -10.07 10.36
C ALA A 72 -9.07 -9.11 11.50
N GLY A 73 -9.97 -8.20 11.89
CA GLY A 73 -9.73 -7.20 12.94
C GLY A 73 -8.64 -6.20 12.56
N TYR A 74 -8.49 -5.89 11.29
CA TYR A 74 -7.52 -4.89 10.85
C TYR A 74 -7.91 -3.51 11.37
N ARG A 75 -7.01 -2.89 12.11
CA ARG A 75 -7.25 -1.59 12.74
C ARG A 75 -7.29 -0.43 11.75
N ASN A 76 -6.57 -0.60 10.65
CA ASN A 76 -6.46 0.40 9.60
C ASN A 76 -6.19 -0.26 8.23
N VAL A 77 -6.30 0.54 7.20
CA VAL A 77 -6.09 0.14 5.81
C VAL A 77 -4.68 -0.43 5.56
N PHE A 78 -3.67 0.10 6.23
CA PHE A 78 -2.29 -0.35 6.09
C PHE A 78 -2.10 -1.80 6.55
N GLU A 79 -2.68 -2.17 7.72
CA GLU A 79 -2.65 -3.56 8.21
C GLU A 79 -3.29 -4.52 7.20
N ALA A 80 -4.43 -4.12 6.62
CA ALA A 80 -5.13 -4.96 5.64
C ALA A 80 -4.30 -5.21 4.37
N ILE A 81 -3.60 -4.19 3.88
CA ILE A 81 -2.77 -4.27 2.67
C ILE A 81 -1.46 -5.05 2.94
N ASP A 82 -0.81 -4.81 4.09
CA ASP A 82 0.43 -5.51 4.46
C ASP A 82 0.27 -7.02 4.55
N GLN A 83 -0.94 -7.49 4.79
CA GLN A 83 -1.27 -8.92 4.91
C GLN A 83 -1.58 -9.61 3.57
N GLN A 84 -1.29 -8.98 2.41
CA GLN A 84 -1.52 -9.57 1.08
C GLN A 84 -0.21 -10.04 0.43
N ILE A 85 -0.28 -11.04 -0.45
CA ILE A 85 0.87 -11.50 -1.26
C ILE A 85 1.31 -10.38 -2.22
N GLY A 86 2.62 -10.29 -2.47
CA GLY A 86 3.23 -9.26 -3.31
C GLY A 86 3.14 -7.85 -2.71
N SER A 87 2.72 -7.74 -1.44
CA SER A 87 2.69 -6.49 -0.70
C SER A 87 3.65 -6.56 0.49
N THR A 88 4.54 -5.60 0.58
CA THR A 88 5.45 -5.42 1.71
C THR A 88 5.31 -4.02 2.27
N SER A 89 5.61 -3.86 3.54
CA SER A 89 5.47 -2.57 4.20
C SER A 89 6.70 -2.19 5.01
N THR A 90 6.86 -0.90 5.19
CA THR A 90 7.80 -0.32 6.15
C THR A 90 7.02 0.61 7.07
N SER A 91 7.09 0.36 8.38
CA SER A 91 6.46 1.19 9.39
C SER A 91 7.50 1.71 10.39
N TYR A 92 7.23 2.84 11.01
CA TYR A 92 8.12 3.46 12.02
C TYR A 92 7.60 3.32 13.44
N GLY A 93 6.69 2.42 13.67
CA GLY A 93 6.03 2.16 14.94
C GLY A 93 4.87 1.22 14.77
N GLU A 94 3.66 1.67 15.08
CA GLU A 94 2.45 0.93 14.74
C GLU A 94 2.31 0.79 13.23
N ALA A 95 1.64 -0.27 12.79
CA ALA A 95 1.41 -0.50 11.37
C ALA A 95 0.74 0.71 10.70
N GLY A 96 1.42 1.26 9.70
CA GLY A 96 0.98 2.46 8.99
C GLY A 96 1.23 3.78 9.70
N GLN A 97 1.81 3.77 10.89
CA GLN A 97 2.11 5.02 11.58
C GLN A 97 3.20 5.80 10.87
N ASP A 98 2.89 7.05 10.58
CA ASP A 98 3.87 8.02 10.14
C ASP A 98 4.62 8.62 11.33
N PHE A 99 5.84 9.04 11.08
CA PHE A 99 6.65 9.69 12.10
C PHE A 99 7.33 10.93 11.53
N GLY A 100 6.84 12.09 11.91
CA GLY A 100 7.31 13.37 11.39
C GLY A 100 7.21 13.44 9.87
N PHE A 101 8.35 13.65 9.21
CA PHE A 101 8.42 13.68 7.75
C PHE A 101 8.50 12.29 7.11
N SER A 102 8.65 11.24 7.90
CA SER A 102 8.70 9.86 7.43
C SER A 102 7.32 9.24 7.49
N ALA A 103 6.86 8.72 6.36
CA ALA A 103 5.59 8.01 6.28
C ALA A 103 5.80 6.49 6.26
N GLY A 104 4.80 5.76 6.74
CA GLY A 104 4.69 4.33 6.49
C GLY A 104 4.62 4.08 4.99
N ARG A 105 5.29 3.03 4.50
CA ARG A 105 5.37 2.72 3.06
C ARG A 105 4.67 1.41 2.78
N LEU A 106 3.94 1.39 1.70
CA LEU A 106 3.37 0.20 1.09
C LEU A 106 4.09 -0.01 -0.24
N ASN A 107 4.71 -1.17 -0.41
CA ASN A 107 5.47 -1.50 -1.60
C ASN A 107 4.83 -2.71 -2.28
N LEU A 108 4.54 -2.60 -3.55
CA LEU A 108 4.08 -3.73 -4.37
C LEU A 108 5.27 -4.33 -5.11
N ARG A 109 5.39 -5.66 -5.05
CA ARG A 109 6.47 -6.43 -5.71
C ARG A 109 7.87 -5.93 -5.39
N GLY A 110 8.08 -5.49 -4.14
CA GLY A 110 9.40 -5.07 -3.65
C GLY A 110 9.88 -3.71 -4.17
N TYR A 111 9.11 -2.99 -5.01
CA TYR A 111 9.52 -1.68 -5.53
C TYR A 111 9.24 -0.58 -4.51
N ASP A 112 10.28 -0.02 -3.91
CA ASP A 112 10.17 1.06 -2.92
C ASP A 112 9.69 2.35 -3.58
N ARG A 113 8.68 3.01 -2.98
CA ARG A 113 8.07 4.29 -3.40
C ARG A 113 7.27 4.26 -4.70
N GLY A 114 7.06 3.10 -5.32
CA GLY A 114 6.36 2.98 -6.59
C GLY A 114 4.92 2.47 -6.48
N THR A 115 4.25 2.73 -5.37
CA THR A 115 2.85 2.35 -5.17
C THR A 115 1.98 3.60 -5.08
N LEU A 116 1.03 3.73 -6.00
CA LEU A 116 0.02 4.78 -5.93
C LEU A 116 -1.14 4.33 -5.05
N VAL A 117 -1.44 5.09 -4.00
CA VAL A 117 -2.61 4.87 -3.15
C VAL A 117 -3.65 5.95 -3.43
N MET A 118 -4.89 5.54 -3.62
CA MET A 118 -6.02 6.43 -3.88
C MET A 118 -7.17 6.17 -2.91
N VAL A 119 -7.98 7.18 -2.67
CA VAL A 119 -9.29 7.09 -2.02
C VAL A 119 -10.34 7.59 -2.99
N ASN A 120 -11.25 6.70 -3.40
CA ASN A 120 -12.25 7.01 -4.45
C ASN A 120 -11.63 7.68 -5.69
N GLY A 121 -10.44 7.22 -6.11
CA GLY A 121 -9.73 7.78 -7.27
C GLY A 121 -8.86 9.02 -6.99
N VAL A 122 -8.89 9.58 -5.78
CA VAL A 122 -8.02 10.72 -5.41
C VAL A 122 -6.67 10.22 -4.91
N PRO A 123 -5.55 10.57 -5.53
CA PRO A 123 -4.22 10.21 -5.07
C PRO A 123 -3.93 10.72 -3.66
N MET A 124 -3.44 9.83 -2.80
CA MET A 124 -3.07 10.12 -1.40
C MET A 124 -1.57 10.35 -1.23
N ASN A 125 -0.79 10.13 -2.28
CA ASN A 125 0.65 10.28 -2.24
C ASN A 125 1.03 11.76 -2.17
N LEU A 126 1.43 12.20 -1.00
CA LEU A 126 2.14 13.47 -0.81
C LEU A 126 3.60 13.13 -0.61
N LYS A 127 4.49 13.74 -1.37
CA LYS A 127 5.93 13.50 -1.29
C LYS A 127 6.30 12.01 -1.56
N ASN A 128 5.62 11.37 -2.52
CA ASN A 128 5.74 9.94 -2.87
C ASN A 128 5.52 8.97 -1.70
N TYR A 129 4.88 9.41 -0.63
CA TYR A 129 4.52 8.57 0.49
C TYR A 129 3.00 8.58 0.68
N PRO A 130 2.33 7.47 0.37
CA PRO A 130 0.91 7.36 0.64
C PRO A 130 0.70 7.25 2.14
N SER A 131 0.04 8.23 2.71
CA SER A 131 -0.42 8.12 4.08
C SER A 131 -1.86 7.65 4.12
N THR A 132 -2.08 6.51 4.76
CA THR A 132 -3.42 5.93 4.94
C THR A 132 -3.95 6.09 6.36
N GLU A 133 -3.20 6.75 7.25
CA GLU A 133 -3.57 6.87 8.67
C GLU A 133 -4.84 7.67 8.93
N ASN A 134 -5.17 8.61 8.05
CA ASN A 134 -6.37 9.45 8.20
C ASN A 134 -7.65 8.81 7.67
N ILE A 135 -7.59 7.56 7.16
CA ILE A 135 -8.74 6.85 6.62
C ILE A 135 -9.26 5.88 7.68
N PRO A 136 -10.46 6.11 8.26
CA PRO A 136 -11.07 5.16 9.17
C PRO A 136 -11.39 3.84 8.47
N ALA A 137 -11.02 2.71 9.07
CA ALA A 137 -11.36 1.39 8.51
C ALA A 137 -12.88 1.15 8.46
N SER A 138 -13.63 1.72 9.41
CA SER A 138 -15.09 1.72 9.48
C SER A 138 -15.77 2.30 8.24
N MET A 139 -15.13 3.25 7.56
CA MET A 139 -15.67 3.91 6.36
C MET A 139 -15.29 3.20 5.05
N VAL A 140 -14.48 2.14 5.10
CA VAL A 140 -14.02 1.44 3.90
C VAL A 140 -15.04 0.39 3.46
N GLU A 141 -15.44 0.44 2.20
CA GLU A 141 -16.26 -0.60 1.55
C GLU A 141 -15.39 -1.76 1.07
N ARG A 142 -14.29 -1.43 0.40
CA ARG A 142 -13.30 -2.39 -0.07
C ARG A 142 -11.99 -1.71 -0.44
N ILE A 143 -10.93 -2.50 -0.50
CA ILE A 143 -9.61 -2.09 -1.01
C ILE A 143 -9.32 -2.92 -2.25
N GLU A 144 -9.03 -2.25 -3.36
CA GLU A 144 -8.65 -2.86 -4.62
C GLU A 144 -7.15 -2.66 -4.84
N ILE A 145 -6.40 -3.75 -4.93
CA ILE A 145 -4.97 -3.75 -5.24
C ILE A 145 -4.81 -4.27 -6.66
N VAL A 146 -4.26 -3.45 -7.56
CA VAL A 146 -3.92 -3.84 -8.93
C VAL A 146 -2.42 -3.74 -9.08
N LYS A 147 -1.78 -4.88 -9.30
CA LYS A 147 -0.32 -4.98 -9.45
C LYS A 147 0.11 -4.80 -10.89
N GLY A 148 1.36 -4.37 -11.10
CA GLY A 148 1.92 -4.19 -12.43
C GLY A 148 1.64 -2.82 -13.04
N ALA A 149 1.77 -2.71 -14.36
CA ALA A 149 1.69 -1.44 -15.08
C ALA A 149 0.30 -0.80 -15.01
N ALA A 150 0.17 0.28 -14.25
CA ALA A 150 -1.05 1.06 -14.14
C ALA A 150 -0.83 2.56 -14.42
N SER A 151 0.41 2.98 -14.70
CA SER A 151 0.77 4.40 -14.91
C SER A 151 0.07 5.04 -16.11
N THR A 152 -0.31 4.28 -17.11
CA THR A 152 -1.06 4.79 -18.27
C THR A 152 -2.41 5.39 -17.85
N LEU A 153 -3.12 4.75 -16.94
CA LEU A 153 -4.41 5.26 -16.48
C LEU A 153 -4.28 6.26 -15.33
N TYR A 154 -3.28 6.09 -14.47
CA TYR A 154 -3.19 6.82 -13.21
C TYR A 154 -2.02 7.82 -13.13
N GLY A 155 -1.08 7.79 -14.07
CA GLY A 155 0.07 8.68 -14.13
C GLY A 155 1.25 8.20 -13.27
N ALA A 156 2.02 9.15 -12.81
CA ALA A 156 3.19 8.91 -11.97
C ALA A 156 2.86 8.10 -10.71
N GLU A 157 3.89 7.44 -10.16
CA GLU A 157 3.86 6.69 -8.89
C GLU A 157 3.20 5.30 -8.94
N ALA A 158 2.58 4.90 -10.06
CA ALA A 158 1.99 3.56 -10.23
C ALA A 158 2.97 2.55 -10.88
N MET A 159 4.21 2.50 -10.40
CA MET A 159 5.27 1.63 -10.97
C MET A 159 5.12 0.17 -10.56
N GLY A 160 4.88 -0.09 -9.27
CA GLY A 160 4.56 -1.43 -8.74
C GLY A 160 3.08 -1.77 -8.85
N GLY A 161 2.23 -0.75 -8.96
CA GLY A 161 0.78 -0.90 -9.04
C GLY A 161 0.01 0.21 -8.32
N VAL A 162 -1.29 -0.02 -8.19
CA VAL A 162 -2.26 0.90 -7.60
C VAL A 162 -3.02 0.21 -6.48
N ILE A 163 -3.25 0.93 -5.40
CA ILE A 163 -4.15 0.57 -4.31
C ILE A 163 -5.27 1.61 -4.30
N ASN A 164 -6.50 1.20 -4.60
CA ASN A 164 -7.65 2.08 -4.57
C ASN A 164 -8.58 1.71 -3.40
N ILE A 165 -8.73 2.61 -2.45
CA ILE A 165 -9.58 2.48 -1.28
C ILE A 165 -10.94 3.05 -1.65
N ILE A 166 -11.93 2.19 -1.72
CA ILE A 166 -13.32 2.58 -1.99
C ILE A 166 -14.03 2.75 -0.66
N LEU A 167 -14.58 3.93 -0.46
CA LEU A 167 -15.36 4.25 0.74
C LEU A 167 -16.80 3.75 0.60
N LYS A 168 -17.43 3.43 1.73
CA LYS A 168 -18.84 3.08 1.82
C LYS A 168 -19.71 4.18 1.20
N GLN A 169 -20.89 3.80 0.73
CA GLN A 169 -21.92 4.76 0.31
C GLN A 169 -23.03 4.78 1.35
N PRO A 170 -23.65 5.94 1.59
CA PRO A 170 -24.84 6.03 2.43
C PRO A 170 -25.94 5.08 1.94
N LYS A 171 -26.70 4.51 2.86
CA LYS A 171 -27.79 3.56 2.58
C LYS A 171 -29.14 4.22 2.79
N ALA A 172 -30.03 4.09 1.81
CA ALA A 172 -31.34 4.74 1.81
C ALA A 172 -32.39 4.13 2.78
N GLU A 173 -32.17 2.96 3.36
CA GLU A 173 -33.25 2.21 3.99
C GLU A 173 -33.25 2.23 5.51
N GLU A 174 -32.11 2.35 6.18
CA GLU A 174 -32.07 2.41 7.65
C GLU A 174 -30.83 3.20 8.12
N SER A 175 -31.04 4.05 9.12
CA SER A 175 -29.93 4.70 9.80
C SER A 175 -29.39 3.77 10.89
N GLU A 176 -28.08 3.67 10.95
CA GLU A 176 -27.34 2.87 11.91
C GLU A 176 -26.37 3.77 12.68
N PHE A 177 -26.36 3.66 14.00
CA PHE A 177 -25.41 4.37 14.85
C PHE A 177 -24.66 3.37 15.70
N GLU A 178 -23.34 3.34 15.57
CA GLU A 178 -22.47 2.43 16.30
C GLU A 178 -21.53 3.18 17.25
N LEU A 179 -21.37 2.64 18.44
CA LEU A 179 -20.33 3.04 19.40
C LEU A 179 -19.39 1.88 19.65
N SER A 180 -18.09 2.12 19.43
CA SER A 180 -17.04 1.12 19.68
C SER A 180 -16.04 1.62 20.70
N GLN A 181 -15.66 0.72 21.62
CA GLN A 181 -14.58 0.93 22.57
C GLN A 181 -13.57 -0.19 22.49
N THR A 182 -12.34 0.13 22.09
CA THR A 182 -11.20 -0.80 22.07
C THR A 182 -10.27 -0.54 23.23
N VAL A 183 -9.86 -1.62 23.89
CA VAL A 183 -8.81 -1.60 24.93
C VAL A 183 -7.74 -2.63 24.56
N GLY A 184 -6.49 -2.21 24.52
CA GLY A 184 -5.35 -3.08 24.25
C GLY A 184 -4.18 -2.82 25.19
N ASN A 185 -3.15 -3.65 25.08
CA ASN A 185 -1.95 -3.47 25.89
C ASN A 185 -1.13 -2.23 25.48
N TYR A 186 -1.19 -1.79 24.21
CA TYR A 186 -0.47 -0.62 23.72
C TYR A 186 -1.33 0.59 23.40
N PHE A 187 -2.62 0.42 23.12
CA PHE A 187 -3.51 1.52 22.77
C PHE A 187 -4.96 1.29 23.23
N LYS A 188 -5.71 2.37 23.25
CA LYS A 188 -7.14 2.43 23.46
C LYS A 188 -7.74 3.29 22.36
N LYS A 189 -8.93 2.93 21.87
CA LYS A 189 -9.68 3.70 20.87
C LYS A 189 -11.15 3.80 21.28
N SER A 190 -11.71 4.98 21.16
CA SER A 190 -13.16 5.22 21.18
C SER A 190 -13.57 5.68 19.80
N GLU A 191 -14.65 5.15 19.27
CA GLU A 191 -15.15 5.43 17.92
C GLU A 191 -16.68 5.49 17.92
N ALA A 192 -17.22 6.42 17.17
CA ALA A 192 -18.63 6.57 16.90
C ALA A 192 -18.84 6.70 15.40
N THR A 193 -19.67 5.84 14.83
CA THR A 193 -19.97 5.82 13.40
C THR A 193 -21.49 5.95 13.21
N TYR A 194 -21.91 6.87 12.37
CA TYR A 194 -23.28 7.02 11.92
C TYR A 194 -23.36 6.77 10.42
N ILE A 195 -24.25 5.88 10.01
CA ILE A 195 -24.57 5.58 8.61
C ILE A 195 -26.04 5.92 8.42
N GLY A 196 -26.33 6.89 7.59
CA GLY A 196 -27.70 7.31 7.26
C GLY A 196 -27.97 7.29 5.76
N ASP A 197 -29.14 7.77 5.37
CA ASP A 197 -29.63 7.80 4.00
C ASP A 197 -28.64 8.49 3.02
N ARG A 198 -28.12 9.66 3.39
CA ARG A 198 -27.25 10.48 2.53
C ARG A 198 -25.93 10.85 3.17
N ILE A 199 -25.66 10.37 4.38
CA ILE A 199 -24.48 10.79 5.13
C ILE A 199 -23.90 9.64 5.94
N ILE A 200 -22.56 9.56 5.96
CA ILE A 200 -21.80 8.73 6.89
C ILE A 200 -20.87 9.66 7.66
N VAL A 201 -20.85 9.52 8.97
CA VAL A 201 -19.93 10.26 9.85
C VAL A 201 -19.21 9.26 10.75
N ASP A 202 -17.89 9.37 10.80
CA ASP A 202 -17.04 8.63 11.74
C ASP A 202 -16.22 9.61 12.57
N VAL A 203 -16.19 9.40 13.87
CA VAL A 203 -15.36 10.18 14.80
C VAL A 203 -14.64 9.22 15.71
N SER A 204 -13.31 9.32 15.76
CA SER A 204 -12.54 8.46 16.64
C SER A 204 -11.42 9.19 17.38
N ARG A 205 -11.12 8.67 18.57
CA ARG A 205 -9.98 9.08 19.38
C ARG A 205 -9.21 7.88 19.85
N GLU A 206 -7.90 7.91 19.58
CA GLU A 206 -6.97 6.86 19.96
C GLU A 206 -5.86 7.41 20.88
N TRP A 207 -5.45 6.58 21.84
CA TRP A 207 -4.32 6.85 22.74
C TRP A 207 -3.40 5.66 22.70
N SER A 208 -2.11 5.91 22.47
CA SER A 208 -1.07 4.89 22.57
C SER A 208 -0.19 5.11 23.80
N LYS A 209 0.35 4.00 24.32
CA LYS A 209 1.38 3.98 25.36
C LYS A 209 2.75 3.90 24.70
N ASP A 210 3.80 4.02 25.53
CA ASP A 210 5.14 3.73 25.09
C ASP A 210 5.28 2.28 24.61
N ILE A 211 5.80 2.12 23.39
CA ILE A 211 6.00 0.83 22.75
C ILE A 211 7.51 0.61 22.64
N PRO A 212 8.08 -0.34 23.39
CA PRO A 212 9.50 -0.61 23.31
C PRO A 212 9.86 -1.23 21.96
N HIS A 213 10.81 -0.63 21.28
CA HIS A 213 11.45 -1.20 20.10
C HIS A 213 12.93 -1.32 20.41
N ALA A 214 13.44 -2.52 20.50
CA ALA A 214 14.86 -2.75 20.57
C ALA A 214 15.46 -2.61 19.16
N ASN A 215 16.57 -1.86 19.05
CA ASN A 215 17.43 -1.77 17.86
C ASN A 215 16.84 -1.14 16.60
N ALA A 216 16.36 0.08 16.69
CA ALA A 216 15.77 0.78 15.55
C ALA A 216 16.76 1.20 14.44
N PHE A 217 18.06 1.07 14.62
CA PHE A 217 19.04 1.46 13.61
C PHE A 217 20.17 0.45 13.47
N GLY A 218 19.99 -0.48 12.56
CA GLY A 218 20.97 -1.46 12.16
C GLY A 218 20.84 -2.78 12.92
N LEU A 219 20.78 -3.83 12.15
CA LEU A 219 20.83 -5.22 12.63
C LEU A 219 22.13 -5.53 13.37
N ASP A 220 23.14 -4.66 13.24
CA ASP A 220 24.44 -4.76 13.92
C ASP A 220 24.42 -4.29 15.38
N LYS A 221 23.26 -3.87 15.89
CA LYS A 221 23.07 -3.39 17.29
C LYS A 221 23.99 -2.25 17.71
N VAL A 222 24.56 -1.52 16.74
CA VAL A 222 25.71 -0.64 16.95
C VAL A 222 25.30 0.83 17.02
N SER A 223 24.11 1.19 16.52
CA SER A 223 23.70 2.59 16.40
C SER A 223 22.81 3.09 17.53
N TRP A 224 21.97 2.21 18.11
CA TRP A 224 21.04 2.53 19.19
C TRP A 224 20.90 1.34 20.14
N THR A 225 20.93 1.57 21.47
CA THR A 225 20.75 0.50 22.48
C THR A 225 19.29 0.29 22.83
N ASP A 226 18.54 1.38 22.96
CA ASP A 226 17.11 1.38 23.23
C ASP A 226 16.41 2.37 22.33
N TRP A 227 15.31 1.94 21.78
CA TRP A 227 14.45 2.76 20.97
C TRP A 227 12.99 2.49 21.36
N TRP A 228 12.18 3.52 21.44
CA TRP A 228 10.75 3.39 21.73
C TRP A 228 9.96 4.37 20.88
N VAL A 229 8.76 3.94 20.47
CA VAL A 229 7.70 4.84 20.05
C VAL A 229 6.98 5.24 21.33
N GLY A 230 7.00 6.52 21.64
CA GLY A 230 6.39 7.04 22.85
C GLY A 230 4.88 7.12 22.74
N LYS A 231 4.29 7.50 23.85
CA LYS A 231 2.84 7.74 23.91
C LYS A 231 2.38 8.75 22.87
N GLY A 232 1.21 8.48 22.32
CA GLY A 232 0.59 9.32 21.29
C GLY A 232 -0.90 9.49 21.50
N LYS A 233 -1.45 10.45 20.77
CA LYS A 233 -2.87 10.70 20.66
C LYS A 233 -3.20 10.94 19.19
N LYS A 234 -4.31 10.35 18.72
CA LYS A 234 -4.83 10.58 17.37
C LYS A 234 -6.32 10.85 17.46
N SER A 235 -6.78 11.87 16.77
CA SER A 235 -8.20 12.14 16.56
C SER A 235 -8.49 12.10 15.08
N ARG A 236 -9.60 11.50 14.68
CA ARG A 236 -10.04 11.42 13.28
C ARG A 236 -11.50 11.83 13.18
N ILE A 237 -11.82 12.44 12.06
CA ILE A 237 -13.20 12.73 11.64
C ILE A 237 -13.29 12.34 10.17
N GLY A 238 -14.22 11.47 9.83
CA GLY A 238 -14.57 11.11 8.47
C GLY A 238 -16.00 11.54 8.16
N LEU A 239 -16.23 12.03 6.96
CA LEU A 239 -17.52 12.44 6.44
C LEU A 239 -17.67 11.97 5.00
N ILE A 240 -18.77 11.31 4.69
CA ILE A 240 -19.23 11.05 3.33
C ILE A 240 -20.63 11.63 3.23
N ALA A 241 -20.88 12.47 2.23
CA ALA A 241 -22.19 13.05 1.97
C ALA A 241 -22.58 12.84 0.51
N GLN A 242 -23.69 12.16 0.28
CA GLN A 242 -24.30 12.01 -1.05
C GLN A 242 -25.16 13.24 -1.32
N LEU A 243 -24.62 14.19 -2.10
CA LEU A 243 -25.28 15.47 -2.40
C LEU A 243 -26.41 15.29 -3.42
N THR A 244 -26.18 14.46 -4.43
CA THR A 244 -27.17 13.97 -5.39
C THR A 244 -26.89 12.51 -5.70
N ASP A 245 -27.70 11.85 -6.49
CA ASP A 245 -27.49 10.43 -6.89
C ASP A 245 -26.19 10.21 -7.68
N GLU A 246 -25.60 11.27 -8.23
CA GLU A 246 -24.37 11.24 -9.02
C GLU A 246 -23.21 12.03 -8.39
N LEU A 247 -23.44 12.79 -7.30
CA LEU A 247 -22.44 13.68 -6.71
C LEU A 247 -22.25 13.38 -5.23
N SER A 248 -21.02 13.04 -4.83
CA SER A 248 -20.64 12.81 -3.44
C SER A 248 -19.48 13.70 -2.99
N LEU A 249 -19.54 14.10 -1.72
CA LEU A 249 -18.47 14.80 -0.99
C LEU A 249 -17.86 13.82 0.02
N ASN A 250 -16.55 13.71 0.02
CA ASN A 250 -15.80 12.96 1.03
C ASN A 250 -14.82 13.91 1.74
N TYR A 251 -14.74 13.80 3.06
CA TYR A 251 -13.81 14.57 3.86
C TYR A 251 -13.23 13.73 4.99
N ASN A 252 -11.92 13.74 5.16
CA ASN A 252 -11.24 13.10 6.28
C ASN A 252 -10.27 14.08 6.92
N TYR A 253 -10.34 14.17 8.23
CA TYR A 253 -9.42 14.93 9.08
C TYR A 253 -8.70 13.99 10.04
N MET A 254 -7.42 14.26 10.27
CA MET A 254 -6.66 13.64 11.34
C MET A 254 -5.73 14.66 12.01
N GLU A 255 -5.71 14.60 13.33
CA GLU A 255 -4.70 15.22 14.18
C GLU A 255 -3.98 14.13 14.98
N SER A 256 -2.65 14.16 14.97
CA SER A 256 -1.88 13.28 15.84
C SER A 256 -0.76 14.04 16.58
N ASP A 257 -0.50 13.61 17.81
CA ASP A 257 0.59 14.07 18.68
C ASP A 257 1.36 12.84 19.16
N ILE A 258 2.55 12.63 18.64
CA ILE A 258 3.32 11.41 18.83
C ILE A 258 4.73 11.75 19.30
N THR A 259 5.20 11.02 20.33
CA THR A 259 6.58 11.09 20.78
C THR A 259 7.39 9.88 20.32
N ARG A 260 8.68 10.06 20.17
CA ARG A 260 9.63 9.01 19.85
C ARG A 260 10.93 9.26 20.61
N GLY A 261 11.56 8.22 21.12
CA GLY A 261 12.79 8.35 21.87
C GLY A 261 13.79 7.22 21.62
N GLY A 262 15.00 7.42 22.06
CA GLY A 262 16.07 6.43 21.98
C GLY A 262 17.31 6.83 22.77
N ILE A 263 18.19 5.87 23.02
CA ILE A 263 19.48 6.08 23.63
C ILE A 263 20.57 5.81 22.61
N ARG A 264 21.39 6.81 22.32
CA ARG A 264 22.55 6.65 21.45
C ARG A 264 23.73 6.08 22.28
N PRO A 265 24.26 4.90 21.95
CA PRO A 265 25.32 4.29 22.74
C PRO A 265 26.68 4.98 22.56
N TYR A 266 26.91 5.61 21.40
CA TYR A 266 28.16 6.31 21.10
C TYR A 266 27.99 7.39 20.03
N LYS A 267 28.94 8.31 20.00
CA LYS A 267 29.17 9.31 18.97
C LYS A 267 30.57 9.17 18.36
N ARG A 268 30.82 9.77 17.22
CA ARG A 268 32.18 9.93 16.72
C ARG A 268 32.77 11.23 17.27
N ASN A 269 33.99 11.16 17.78
CA ASN A 269 34.75 12.35 18.14
C ASN A 269 35.30 13.07 16.90
N LYS A 270 36.02 14.17 17.08
CA LYS A 270 36.59 14.98 15.97
C LYS A 270 37.59 14.17 15.12
N ALA A 271 38.19 13.13 15.65
CA ALA A 271 39.07 12.23 14.92
C ALA A 271 38.34 11.05 14.25
N GLY A 272 37.00 11.02 14.24
CA GLY A 272 36.20 9.96 13.67
C GLY A 272 36.08 8.68 14.52
N VAL A 273 36.71 8.65 15.68
CA VAL A 273 36.73 7.49 16.58
C VAL A 273 35.42 7.41 17.39
N ARG A 274 34.86 6.20 17.53
CA ARG A 274 33.67 5.96 18.37
C ARG A 274 34.00 6.13 19.84
N VAL A 275 33.22 6.98 20.52
CA VAL A 275 33.29 7.21 21.97
C VAL A 275 31.91 7.03 22.57
N SER A 276 31.81 6.51 23.79
CA SER A 276 30.55 6.35 24.50
C SER A 276 29.79 7.68 24.58
N ASP A 277 28.49 7.66 24.36
CA ASP A 277 27.65 8.87 24.39
C ASP A 277 26.51 8.73 25.40
N ASN A 278 25.72 7.67 25.34
CA ASN A 278 24.55 7.42 26.19
C ASN A 278 23.53 8.60 26.19
N THR A 279 23.55 9.43 25.13
CA THR A 279 22.62 10.55 25.01
C THR A 279 21.21 10.06 24.74
N LYS A 280 20.26 10.53 25.55
CA LYS A 280 18.83 10.29 25.33
C LYS A 280 18.30 11.29 24.30
N TYR A 281 17.57 10.77 23.33
CA TYR A 281 16.81 11.54 22.35
C TYR A 281 15.34 11.46 22.67
N ASN A 282 14.66 12.55 22.42
CA ASN A 282 13.21 12.61 22.45
C ASN A 282 12.74 13.59 21.39
N SER A 283 11.86 13.12 20.51
CA SER A 283 11.26 13.92 19.45
C SER A 283 9.74 13.85 19.58
N ARG A 284 9.06 14.96 19.33
CA ARG A 284 7.62 15.06 19.34
C ARG A 284 7.17 15.65 18.01
N TYR A 285 6.14 15.07 17.42
CA TYR A 285 5.56 15.52 16.17
C TYR A 285 4.06 15.70 16.33
N ASN A 286 3.58 16.86 15.92
CA ASN A 286 2.16 17.12 15.67
C ASN A 286 1.92 17.07 14.17
N ASP A 287 0.99 16.24 13.74
CA ASP A 287 0.67 16.00 12.32
C ASP A 287 -0.83 16.30 12.11
N TYR A 288 -1.13 17.19 11.19
CA TYR A 288 -2.48 17.61 10.83
C TYR A 288 -2.72 17.28 9.37
N ARG A 289 -3.82 16.59 9.07
CA ARG A 289 -4.15 16.15 7.71
C ARG A 289 -5.60 16.46 7.39
N HIS A 290 -5.80 16.90 6.17
CA HIS A 290 -7.10 17.09 5.56
C HIS A 290 -7.08 16.40 4.19
N THR A 291 -8.07 15.59 3.91
CA THR A 291 -8.33 15.04 2.59
C THR A 291 -9.77 15.34 2.25
N ALA A 292 -10.00 16.03 1.15
CA ALA A 292 -11.33 16.33 0.65
C ALA A 292 -11.46 15.91 -0.80
N SER A 293 -12.61 15.39 -1.18
CA SER A 293 -12.91 15.14 -2.59
C SER A 293 -14.38 15.34 -2.90
N LEU A 294 -14.63 15.89 -4.09
CA LEU A 294 -15.93 15.93 -4.73
C LEU A 294 -15.87 14.97 -5.92
N VAL A 295 -16.73 13.96 -5.92
CA VAL A 295 -16.76 12.90 -6.95
C VAL A 295 -18.10 12.94 -7.65
N TYR A 296 -18.06 13.15 -8.97
CA TYR A 296 -19.21 13.06 -9.85
C TYR A 296 -19.14 11.74 -10.65
N GLN A 297 -20.21 10.96 -10.60
CA GLN A 297 -20.37 9.68 -11.29
C GLN A 297 -21.61 9.72 -12.16
N GLY A 298 -21.47 10.22 -13.38
CA GLY A 298 -22.57 10.31 -14.34
C GLY A 298 -22.93 8.95 -14.91
N ARG A 299 -24.02 8.35 -14.45
CA ARG A 299 -24.44 6.99 -14.81
C ARG A 299 -24.91 6.92 -16.29
N GLU A 300 -25.65 7.89 -16.75
CA GLU A 300 -26.20 7.91 -18.12
C GLU A 300 -25.21 8.50 -19.12
N ASN A 301 -24.51 9.55 -18.74
CA ASN A 301 -23.62 10.27 -19.63
C ASN A 301 -22.20 9.67 -19.68
N GLY A 302 -21.84 8.73 -18.79
CA GLY A 302 -20.54 8.08 -18.71
C GLY A 302 -19.39 9.01 -18.33
N ILE A 303 -19.70 10.19 -17.77
CA ILE A 303 -18.68 11.14 -17.26
C ILE A 303 -18.35 10.77 -15.82
N HIS A 304 -17.07 10.69 -15.52
CA HIS A 304 -16.57 10.61 -14.15
C HIS A 304 -15.62 11.79 -13.92
N ALA A 305 -15.85 12.53 -12.84
CA ALA A 305 -15.01 13.68 -12.50
C ALA A 305 -14.67 13.66 -11.02
N VAL A 306 -13.44 13.99 -10.70
CA VAL A 306 -12.92 14.08 -9.34
C VAL A 306 -12.21 15.41 -9.16
N LEU A 307 -12.64 16.16 -8.14
CA LEU A 307 -11.89 17.30 -7.61
C LEU A 307 -11.39 16.90 -6.22
N GLY A 308 -10.07 16.83 -6.04
CA GLY A 308 -9.45 16.38 -4.80
C GLY A 308 -8.48 17.40 -4.21
N TYR A 309 -8.40 17.39 -2.88
CA TYR A 309 -7.47 18.19 -2.11
C TYR A 309 -6.89 17.38 -0.96
N ASN A 310 -5.57 17.35 -0.86
CA ASN A 310 -4.83 16.75 0.25
C ASN A 310 -3.95 17.80 0.89
N TYR A 311 -3.98 17.88 2.21
CA TYR A 311 -3.14 18.77 3.00
C TYR A 311 -2.53 18.02 4.17
N ARG A 312 -1.24 18.26 4.39
CA ARG A 312 -0.53 17.77 5.57
C ARG A 312 0.37 18.85 6.13
N LYS A 313 0.26 19.09 7.44
CA LYS A 313 1.17 19.95 8.18
C LYS A 313 1.83 19.12 9.28
N VAL A 314 3.16 19.17 9.35
CA VAL A 314 3.95 18.52 10.41
C VAL A 314 4.72 19.57 11.18
N ASP A 315 4.49 19.65 12.49
CA ASP A 315 5.29 20.45 13.42
C ASP A 315 6.16 19.50 14.26
N GLY A 316 7.47 19.54 14.06
CA GLY A 316 8.44 18.68 14.73
C GLY A 316 9.27 19.42 15.79
N TYR A 317 9.49 18.77 16.91
CA TYR A 317 10.34 19.24 17.99
C TYR A 317 11.36 18.15 18.35
N ASP A 318 12.64 18.37 18.00
CA ASP A 318 13.71 17.47 18.37
C ASP A 318 14.41 17.96 19.63
N TYR A 319 14.40 17.13 20.67
CA TYR A 319 15.09 17.37 21.92
C TYR A 319 16.35 16.51 21.97
N ILE A 320 17.46 17.04 21.46
CA ILE A 320 18.76 16.40 21.57
C ILE A 320 19.55 17.17 22.63
N ALA A 321 19.89 16.53 23.73
CA ALA A 321 20.85 17.04 24.73
C ALA A 321 20.77 18.56 24.97
N ASN A 322 19.58 19.06 25.32
CA ASN A 322 19.27 20.49 25.55
C ASN A 322 19.20 21.40 24.31
N SER A 323 19.35 20.88 23.10
CA SER A 323 19.06 21.67 21.91
C SER A 323 17.58 21.46 21.50
N LYS A 324 16.85 22.55 21.31
CA LYS A 324 15.47 22.53 20.78
C LYS A 324 15.54 22.89 19.32
N GLY A 325 15.57 21.86 18.45
CA GLY A 325 15.34 22.05 17.02
C GLY A 325 13.83 22.11 16.74
N LYS A 326 13.38 23.07 15.97
CA LYS A 326 12.01 23.13 15.47
C LYS A 326 12.04 22.97 13.95
N SER A 327 11.30 21.99 13.43
CA SER A 327 11.13 21.79 12.00
C SER A 327 9.65 21.72 11.66
N ASN A 328 9.22 22.48 10.66
CA ASN A 328 7.85 22.49 10.19
C ASN A 328 7.85 22.17 8.71
N ALA A 329 6.86 21.40 8.25
CA ALA A 329 6.60 21.24 6.83
C ALA A 329 5.11 21.30 6.55
N VAL A 330 4.76 21.90 5.44
CA VAL A 330 3.43 21.91 4.87
C VAL A 330 3.54 21.29 3.48
N MET A 331 2.65 20.36 3.20
CA MET A 331 2.51 19.71 1.91
C MET A 331 1.05 19.82 1.50
N ASP A 332 0.79 20.23 0.29
CA ASP A 332 -0.55 20.20 -0.28
C ASP A 332 -0.55 19.63 -1.69
N GLY A 333 -1.64 18.95 -2.03
CA GLY A 333 -1.90 18.37 -3.33
C GLY A 333 -3.31 18.70 -3.79
N GLN A 334 -3.46 19.10 -5.04
CA GLN A 334 -4.73 19.34 -5.68
C GLN A 334 -4.80 18.50 -6.94
N ILE A 335 -5.95 17.92 -7.20
CA ILE A 335 -6.21 17.16 -8.43
C ILE A 335 -7.57 17.54 -9.00
N LEU A 336 -7.61 17.69 -10.31
CA LEU A 336 -8.81 17.64 -11.13
C LEU A 336 -8.61 16.52 -12.14
N ASP A 337 -9.49 15.53 -12.12
CA ASP A 337 -9.49 14.44 -13.10
C ASP A 337 -10.89 14.34 -13.69
N VAL A 338 -10.99 14.40 -15.01
CA VAL A 338 -12.26 14.30 -15.74
C VAL A 338 -12.10 13.29 -16.86
N GLN A 339 -12.95 12.29 -16.88
CA GLN A 339 -12.96 11.30 -17.96
C GLN A 339 -14.35 11.08 -18.51
N LYS A 340 -14.39 10.65 -19.75
CA LYS A 340 -15.58 10.18 -20.44
C LYS A 340 -15.39 8.73 -20.87
N ASN A 341 -16.37 7.90 -20.56
CA ASN A 341 -16.43 6.49 -20.93
C ASN A 341 -17.49 6.32 -22.02
N TRP A 342 -17.11 5.68 -23.11
CA TRP A 342 -18.04 5.32 -24.19
C TRP A 342 -18.15 3.80 -24.30
N LYS A 343 -19.37 3.32 -24.49
CA LYS A 343 -19.66 1.98 -24.99
C LYS A 343 -19.92 2.08 -26.49
N LEU A 344 -19.14 1.38 -27.31
CA LEU A 344 -19.17 1.42 -28.77
C LEU A 344 -19.55 0.02 -29.30
N GLY A 345 -20.78 -0.39 -29.05
CA GLY A 345 -21.20 -1.78 -29.24
C GLY A 345 -20.53 -2.68 -28.20
N ASN A 346 -19.72 -3.64 -28.65
CA ASN A 346 -18.92 -4.51 -27.78
C ASN A 346 -17.56 -3.88 -27.39
N ASP A 347 -17.17 -2.81 -28.06
CA ASP A 347 -15.94 -2.08 -27.78
C ASP A 347 -16.18 -1.02 -26.71
N SER A 348 -15.11 -0.47 -26.15
CA SER A 348 -15.20 0.65 -25.21
C SER A 348 -13.99 1.56 -25.29
N MET A 349 -14.21 2.84 -24.99
CA MET A 349 -13.19 3.86 -25.02
C MET A 349 -13.27 4.73 -23.76
N VAL A 350 -12.12 5.06 -23.21
CA VAL A 350 -11.94 6.07 -22.17
C VAL A 350 -11.08 7.18 -22.73
N LEU A 351 -11.47 8.42 -22.53
CA LEU A 351 -10.67 9.60 -22.76
C LEU A 351 -10.75 10.48 -21.52
N GLY A 352 -9.62 10.95 -21.03
CA GLY A 352 -9.60 11.78 -19.83
C GLY A 352 -8.47 12.79 -19.82
N TYR A 353 -8.69 13.81 -19.01
CA TYR A 353 -7.75 14.87 -18.68
C TYR A 353 -7.55 14.90 -17.18
N SER A 354 -6.29 15.08 -16.75
CA SER A 354 -5.96 15.25 -15.34
C SER A 354 -5.01 16.43 -15.15
N TYR A 355 -5.34 17.29 -14.19
CA TYR A 355 -4.47 18.33 -13.67
C TYR A 355 -4.07 17.99 -12.24
N LYS A 356 -2.78 18.06 -11.91
CA LYS A 356 -2.26 17.86 -10.55
C LYS A 356 -1.36 19.03 -10.17
N ARG A 357 -1.51 19.53 -8.95
CA ARG A 357 -0.60 20.47 -8.32
C ARG A 357 -0.09 19.89 -7.03
N GLU A 358 1.20 19.97 -6.80
CA GLU A 358 1.88 19.57 -5.56
C GLU A 358 2.72 20.73 -5.06
N ALA A 359 2.57 21.07 -3.79
CA ALA A 359 3.38 22.09 -3.14
C ALA A 359 4.03 21.55 -1.87
N TYR A 360 5.21 22.03 -1.61
CA TYR A 360 5.98 21.73 -0.42
C TYR A 360 6.58 23.03 0.12
N ASP A 361 6.43 23.24 1.42
CA ASP A 361 7.03 24.35 2.15
C ASP A 361 7.57 23.81 3.48
N ALA A 362 8.84 24.07 3.77
CA ALA A 362 9.45 23.59 4.99
C ALA A 362 10.43 24.59 5.60
N THR A 363 10.32 24.74 6.91
CA THR A 363 11.31 25.42 7.74
C THR A 363 12.05 24.38 8.57
N THR A 364 13.35 24.26 8.35
CA THR A 364 14.22 23.38 9.15
C THR A 364 15.33 24.20 9.80
N PRO A 365 15.93 23.73 10.91
CA PRO A 365 17.09 24.41 11.53
C PRO A 365 18.25 24.63 10.56
N ASP A 366 18.32 23.81 9.51
CA ASP A 366 19.32 23.86 8.43
C ASP A 366 18.85 24.66 7.19
N ALA A 367 17.79 25.47 7.32
CA ALA A 367 17.14 26.21 6.23
C ALA A 367 18.09 27.08 5.36
N LYS A 368 19.27 27.42 5.86
CA LYS A 368 20.30 28.13 5.08
C LYS A 368 20.86 27.33 3.89
N ARG A 369 20.60 26.01 3.85
CA ARG A 369 21.15 25.08 2.86
C ARG A 369 20.13 24.66 1.79
N PHE A 370 18.84 24.87 2.02
CA PHE A 370 17.77 24.29 1.21
C PHE A 370 16.76 25.36 0.81
N ARG A 371 16.22 25.23 -0.38
CA ARG A 371 15.09 26.04 -0.85
C ARG A 371 13.84 25.65 -0.05
N ASP A 372 13.19 26.61 0.57
CA ASP A 372 12.16 26.36 1.58
C ASP A 372 10.79 26.04 0.97
N SER A 373 10.55 26.40 -0.30
CA SER A 373 9.27 26.17 -0.97
C SER A 373 9.41 25.77 -2.44
N ALA A 374 8.56 24.87 -2.89
CA ALA A 374 8.47 24.50 -4.30
C ALA A 374 7.05 24.06 -4.69
N VAL A 375 6.71 24.30 -5.94
CA VAL A 375 5.44 23.91 -6.54
C VAL A 375 5.73 23.21 -7.85
N ARG A 376 5.09 22.04 -8.04
CA ARG A 376 5.04 21.27 -9.28
C ARG A 376 3.62 21.24 -9.78
N THR A 377 3.44 21.38 -11.08
CA THR A 377 2.14 21.14 -11.73
C THR A 377 2.30 20.14 -12.86
N SER A 378 1.30 19.30 -13.07
CA SER A 378 1.24 18.41 -14.23
C SER A 378 -0.11 18.48 -14.92
N ASN A 379 -0.08 18.41 -16.24
CA ASN A 379 -1.25 18.26 -17.10
C ASN A 379 -1.11 16.95 -17.87
N SER A 380 -2.15 16.17 -17.92
CA SER A 380 -2.11 14.87 -18.57
C SER A 380 -3.34 14.67 -19.44
N LEU A 381 -3.11 14.10 -20.60
CA LEU A 381 -4.17 13.56 -21.47
C LEU A 381 -3.97 12.06 -21.57
N TYR A 382 -5.02 11.29 -21.34
CA TYR A 382 -4.96 9.83 -21.42
C TYR A 382 -6.15 9.24 -22.17
N THR A 383 -5.90 8.11 -22.81
CA THR A 383 -6.93 7.34 -23.51
C THR A 383 -6.68 5.85 -23.37
N SER A 384 -7.75 5.09 -23.41
CA SER A 384 -7.71 3.62 -23.46
C SER A 384 -8.84 3.14 -24.37
N TYR A 385 -8.49 2.40 -25.42
CA TYR A 385 -9.45 1.76 -26.33
C TYR A 385 -9.40 0.26 -26.17
N SER A 386 -10.54 -0.35 -25.91
CA SER A 386 -10.68 -1.79 -25.70
C SER A 386 -11.58 -2.34 -26.81
N LYS A 387 -11.00 -3.21 -27.65
CA LYS A 387 -11.66 -3.86 -28.77
C LYS A 387 -11.97 -5.32 -28.47
N GLN A 388 -13.23 -5.68 -28.61
CA GLN A 388 -13.67 -7.07 -28.51
C GLN A 388 -13.63 -7.69 -29.93
N PHE A 389 -12.60 -8.50 -30.20
CA PHE A 389 -12.43 -9.15 -31.49
C PHE A 389 -13.33 -10.38 -31.65
N THR A 390 -13.46 -11.15 -30.56
CA THR A 390 -14.39 -12.29 -30.48
C THR A 390 -15.02 -12.27 -29.08
N PRO A 391 -16.09 -13.03 -28.82
CA PRO A 391 -16.63 -13.13 -27.45
C PRO A 391 -15.61 -13.52 -26.39
N GLN A 392 -14.53 -14.21 -26.79
CA GLN A 392 -13.46 -14.66 -25.90
C GLN A 392 -12.26 -13.72 -25.84
N PHE A 393 -11.97 -12.95 -26.89
CA PHE A 393 -10.71 -12.22 -27.03
C PHE A 393 -10.93 -10.71 -27.05
N ASN A 394 -10.34 -10.05 -26.06
CA ASN A 394 -10.31 -8.59 -25.92
C ASN A 394 -8.86 -8.07 -25.96
N LEU A 395 -8.66 -6.98 -26.69
CA LEU A 395 -7.40 -6.22 -26.75
C LEU A 395 -7.66 -4.79 -26.28
N THR A 396 -6.83 -4.31 -25.37
CA THR A 396 -6.87 -2.92 -24.88
C THR A 396 -5.53 -2.23 -25.17
N LEU A 397 -5.60 -1.08 -25.81
CA LEU A 397 -4.46 -0.18 -26.02
C LEU A 397 -4.68 1.10 -25.23
N GLY A 398 -3.67 1.49 -24.46
CA GLY A 398 -3.70 2.70 -23.66
C GLY A 398 -2.52 3.62 -23.98
N LEU A 399 -2.73 4.91 -23.86
CA LEU A 399 -1.67 5.93 -23.97
C LEU A 399 -1.97 7.09 -23.02
N ARG A 400 -0.95 7.54 -22.29
CA ARG A 400 -0.97 8.78 -21.52
C ARG A 400 0.22 9.64 -21.89
N GLY A 401 -0.04 10.91 -22.13
CA GLY A 401 0.97 11.97 -22.20
C GLY A 401 0.88 12.82 -20.94
N GLU A 402 1.99 13.02 -20.26
CA GLU A 402 2.07 13.84 -19.06
C GLU A 402 3.09 14.96 -19.25
N PHE A 403 2.67 16.20 -19.02
CA PHE A 403 3.43 17.44 -19.18
C PHE A 403 3.58 18.07 -17.81
N ILE A 404 4.80 18.10 -17.30
CA ILE A 404 5.13 18.45 -15.92
C ILE A 404 5.99 19.70 -15.93
N ASN A 405 5.51 20.74 -15.24
CA ASN A 405 6.31 21.89 -14.90
C ASN A 405 6.90 21.65 -13.51
N ASP A 406 8.19 21.36 -13.49
CA ASP A 406 8.94 21.09 -12.26
C ASP A 406 9.81 22.28 -11.90
N PRO A 407 10.04 22.60 -10.62
CA PRO A 407 10.90 23.69 -10.19
C PRO A 407 12.31 23.66 -10.75
N GLU A 408 12.79 22.49 -11.18
CA GLU A 408 14.16 22.32 -11.70
C GLU A 408 14.20 22.12 -13.21
N GLU A 409 13.41 21.21 -13.75
CA GLU A 409 13.41 20.88 -15.17
C GLU A 409 12.06 20.31 -15.60
N ASP A 410 11.43 20.93 -16.56
CA ASP A 410 10.16 20.46 -17.14
C ASP A 410 10.32 19.08 -17.79
N GLN A 411 9.34 18.22 -17.58
CA GLN A 411 9.36 16.86 -18.09
C GLN A 411 8.16 16.59 -19.01
N ARG A 412 8.38 15.76 -20.02
CA ARG A 412 7.34 15.24 -20.91
C ARG A 412 7.47 13.75 -21.01
N VAL A 413 6.47 13.03 -20.55
CA VAL A 413 6.51 11.58 -20.45
C VAL A 413 5.33 10.95 -21.18
N PHE A 414 5.61 9.91 -21.99
CA PHE A 414 4.59 9.12 -22.67
C PHE A 414 4.60 7.69 -22.13
N MET A 415 3.43 7.20 -21.76
CA MET A 415 3.21 5.90 -21.12
C MET A 415 2.24 5.07 -21.95
N PRO A 416 2.75 4.26 -22.89
CA PRO A 416 1.94 3.29 -23.61
C PRO A 416 1.61 2.08 -22.74
N GLN A 417 0.46 1.45 -23.01
CA GLN A 417 0.03 0.19 -22.40
C GLN A 417 -0.61 -0.72 -23.44
N PHE A 418 -0.30 -2.00 -23.33
CA PHE A 418 -0.89 -3.08 -24.11
C PHE A 418 -1.45 -4.13 -23.15
N GLN A 419 -2.71 -4.47 -23.30
CA GLN A 419 -3.36 -5.49 -22.49
C GLN A 419 -4.19 -6.42 -23.36
N THR A 420 -4.17 -7.70 -23.07
CA THR A 420 -5.12 -8.65 -23.66
C THR A 420 -5.79 -9.48 -22.58
N ASN A 421 -7.00 -9.91 -22.85
CA ASN A 421 -7.71 -10.88 -22.03
C ASN A 421 -8.35 -11.92 -22.96
N TYR A 422 -8.10 -13.19 -22.71
CA TYR A 422 -8.68 -14.32 -23.41
C TYR A 422 -9.47 -15.18 -22.44
N GLN A 423 -10.77 -15.25 -22.63
CA GLN A 423 -11.67 -16.07 -21.83
C GLN A 423 -11.85 -17.44 -22.50
N PHE A 424 -11.31 -18.49 -21.91
CA PHE A 424 -11.53 -19.85 -22.37
C PHE A 424 -12.99 -20.27 -22.21
N ASP A 425 -13.58 -19.85 -21.08
CA ASP A 425 -14.98 -20.02 -20.73
C ASP A 425 -15.42 -18.93 -19.74
N ARG A 426 -16.61 -19.06 -19.13
CA ARG A 426 -17.16 -18.07 -18.18
C ARG A 426 -16.36 -17.95 -16.88
N ASN A 427 -15.50 -18.92 -16.60
CA ASN A 427 -14.81 -19.08 -15.32
C ASN A 427 -13.29 -19.04 -15.46
N THR A 428 -12.73 -19.06 -16.66
CA THR A 428 -11.30 -19.16 -16.91
C THR A 428 -10.85 -18.07 -17.86
N ALA A 429 -9.92 -17.24 -17.43
CA ALA A 429 -9.32 -16.19 -18.24
C ALA A 429 -7.79 -16.23 -18.18
N TRP A 430 -7.15 -15.96 -19.30
CA TRP A 430 -5.74 -15.68 -19.44
C TRP A 430 -5.54 -14.24 -19.90
N TYR A 431 -4.51 -13.58 -19.38
CA TYR A 431 -4.23 -12.20 -19.73
C TYR A 431 -2.74 -11.91 -19.93
N ILE A 432 -2.47 -10.83 -20.66
CA ILE A 432 -1.17 -10.16 -20.72
C ILE A 432 -1.38 -8.68 -20.36
N ASN A 433 -0.43 -8.10 -19.64
CA ASN A 433 -0.35 -6.67 -19.33
C ASN A 433 1.09 -6.19 -19.50
N ILE A 434 1.32 -5.28 -20.42
CA ILE A 434 2.62 -4.66 -20.68
C ILE A 434 2.42 -3.16 -20.66
N GLY A 435 3.22 -2.44 -19.88
CA GLY A 435 3.10 -0.99 -19.83
C GLY A 435 4.35 -0.31 -19.35
N LYS A 436 4.53 0.92 -19.81
CA LYS A 436 5.57 1.81 -19.31
C LYS A 436 5.08 2.52 -18.05
N ALA A 437 5.94 2.60 -17.06
CA ALA A 437 5.69 3.30 -15.81
C ALA A 437 6.76 4.37 -15.57
N PHE A 438 6.42 5.38 -14.79
CA PHE A 438 7.37 6.40 -14.40
C PHE A 438 7.01 7.02 -13.05
N GLN A 439 8.02 7.64 -12.40
CA GLN A 439 7.87 8.34 -11.14
C GLN A 439 8.78 9.56 -11.11
N MET A 440 8.22 10.71 -10.76
CA MET A 440 9.01 11.91 -10.51
C MET A 440 9.76 11.81 -9.17
N PRO A 441 10.93 12.45 -9.03
CA PRO A 441 11.48 12.76 -7.71
C PRO A 441 10.44 13.48 -6.86
N THR A 442 10.52 13.39 -5.54
CA THR A 442 9.63 14.21 -4.70
C THR A 442 9.88 15.69 -4.97
N VAL A 443 8.87 16.53 -4.77
CA VAL A 443 9.00 17.97 -5.05
C VAL A 443 10.18 18.59 -4.28
N ASP A 444 10.42 18.15 -3.04
CA ASP A 444 11.56 18.62 -2.26
C ASP A 444 12.90 17.98 -2.67
N ASP A 445 12.93 16.73 -3.13
CA ASP A 445 14.16 16.09 -3.59
C ASP A 445 14.66 16.74 -4.90
N SER A 446 13.77 17.19 -5.79
CA SER A 446 14.12 17.83 -7.05
C SER A 446 14.94 19.08 -6.85
N PHE A 447 14.57 19.95 -5.92
CA PHE A 447 15.24 21.25 -5.77
C PHE A 447 16.13 21.35 -4.52
N ARG A 448 15.85 20.57 -3.47
CA ARG A 448 16.53 20.68 -2.18
C ARG A 448 18.01 20.37 -2.26
N TYR A 449 18.43 19.48 -3.15
CA TYR A 449 19.78 18.96 -3.23
C TYR A 449 20.55 19.39 -4.48
N LYS A 450 20.04 20.32 -5.26
CA LYS A 450 20.69 20.81 -6.50
C LYS A 450 22.10 21.32 -6.29
N SER A 451 22.37 21.99 -5.16
CA SER A 451 23.72 22.47 -4.83
C SER A 451 24.74 21.33 -4.62
N PHE A 452 24.27 20.12 -4.29
CA PHE A 452 25.10 18.94 -4.10
C PHE A 452 25.09 18.01 -5.31
N ASN A 453 24.08 18.09 -6.14
CA ASN A 453 23.92 17.34 -7.38
C ASN A 453 23.55 18.29 -8.53
N PRO A 454 24.55 18.94 -9.16
CA PRO A 454 24.31 19.90 -10.25
C PRO A 454 23.62 19.30 -11.48
N GLU A 455 23.75 17.99 -11.69
CA GLU A 455 23.09 17.26 -12.79
C GLU A 455 21.58 17.05 -12.55
N GLY A 456 21.12 17.36 -11.33
CA GLY A 456 19.74 17.14 -10.94
C GLY A 456 19.40 15.66 -10.71
N ILE A 457 18.11 15.37 -10.55
CA ILE A 457 17.58 14.01 -10.39
C ILE A 457 16.59 13.77 -11.51
N LYS A 458 16.85 12.75 -12.32
CA LYS A 458 15.96 12.32 -13.41
C LYS A 458 14.79 11.49 -12.86
N PRO A 459 13.63 11.52 -13.51
CA PRO A 459 12.55 10.61 -13.20
C PRO A 459 12.97 9.14 -13.31
N GLU A 460 12.47 8.31 -12.41
CA GLU A 460 12.53 6.87 -12.56
C GLU A 460 11.56 6.45 -13.66
N SER A 461 11.92 5.54 -14.52
CA SER A 461 11.02 5.01 -15.55
C SER A 461 11.43 3.62 -16.00
N GLY A 462 10.46 2.86 -16.51
CA GLY A 462 10.75 1.52 -17.01
C GLY A 462 9.52 0.81 -17.51
N TRP A 463 9.65 -0.49 -17.70
CA TRP A 463 8.62 -1.35 -18.23
C TRP A 463 8.24 -2.44 -17.23
N THR A 464 6.96 -2.76 -17.21
CA THR A 464 6.42 -3.92 -16.49
C THR A 464 5.76 -4.84 -17.50
N TYR A 465 6.08 -6.13 -17.40
CA TYR A 465 5.54 -7.21 -18.19
C TYR A 465 4.87 -8.21 -17.25
N GLU A 466 3.66 -8.61 -17.55
CA GLU A 466 2.92 -9.57 -16.75
C GLU A 466 2.06 -10.45 -17.63
N THR A 467 1.98 -11.74 -17.29
CA THR A 467 0.97 -12.66 -17.81
C THR A 467 0.44 -13.51 -16.68
N GLY A 468 -0.83 -13.88 -16.73
CA GLY A 468 -1.44 -14.65 -15.66
C GLY A 468 -2.73 -15.34 -16.09
N VAL A 469 -3.16 -16.25 -15.23
CA VAL A 469 -4.40 -17.03 -15.37
C VAL A 469 -5.26 -16.85 -14.14
N LYS A 470 -6.55 -16.67 -14.34
CA LYS A 470 -7.58 -16.64 -13.31
C LYS A 470 -8.60 -17.72 -13.59
N ILE A 471 -8.87 -18.55 -12.58
CA ILE A 471 -9.81 -19.68 -12.69
C ILE A 471 -10.77 -19.60 -11.52
N ARG A 472 -12.06 -19.75 -11.81
CA ARG A 472 -13.13 -19.85 -10.83
C ARG A 472 -13.94 -21.11 -11.12
N HIS A 473 -13.91 -22.08 -10.22
CA HIS A 473 -14.64 -23.31 -10.39
C HIS A 473 -15.42 -23.62 -9.11
N GLY A 474 -16.74 -23.48 -9.16
CA GLY A 474 -17.59 -23.60 -7.96
C GLY A 474 -17.12 -22.66 -6.84
N ASN A 475 -16.72 -23.24 -5.74
CA ASN A 475 -16.24 -22.56 -4.54
C ASN A 475 -14.70 -22.31 -4.52
N ASP A 476 -14.02 -22.67 -5.59
CA ASP A 476 -12.57 -22.56 -5.71
C ASP A 476 -12.19 -21.40 -6.65
N THR A 477 -11.21 -20.60 -6.22
CA THR A 477 -10.62 -19.56 -7.05
C THR A 477 -9.11 -19.72 -7.08
N TRP A 478 -8.53 -19.67 -8.28
CA TRP A 478 -7.10 -19.73 -8.52
C TRP A 478 -6.64 -18.50 -9.28
N LYS A 479 -5.53 -17.92 -8.84
CA LYS A 479 -4.84 -16.85 -9.55
C LYS A 479 -3.37 -17.19 -9.62
N ALA A 480 -2.79 -17.11 -10.81
CA ALA A 480 -1.36 -17.31 -11.03
C ALA A 480 -0.84 -16.22 -11.96
N ALA A 481 0.30 -15.64 -11.64
CA ALA A 481 0.92 -14.62 -12.47
C ALA A 481 2.44 -14.78 -12.49
N VAL A 482 3.03 -14.49 -13.66
CA VAL A 482 4.47 -14.30 -13.85
C VAL A 482 4.68 -12.86 -14.28
N TYR A 483 5.64 -12.19 -13.69
CA TYR A 483 5.92 -10.80 -14.00
C TYR A 483 7.42 -10.51 -14.09
N HIS A 484 7.74 -9.45 -14.83
CA HIS A 484 9.07 -8.85 -14.90
C HIS A 484 8.97 -7.33 -14.87
N MET A 485 9.78 -6.70 -14.04
CA MET A 485 9.92 -5.25 -13.93
C MET A 485 11.34 -4.87 -14.25
N ASP A 486 11.54 -3.87 -15.11
CA ASP A 486 12.86 -3.29 -15.46
C ASP A 486 12.75 -1.77 -15.41
N MET A 487 13.38 -1.18 -14.39
CA MET A 487 13.27 0.24 -14.06
C MET A 487 14.66 0.88 -14.05
N GLN A 488 14.75 2.04 -14.67
CA GLN A 488 15.98 2.83 -14.81
C GLN A 488 15.92 4.08 -13.94
N ASN A 489 17.07 4.67 -13.67
CA ASN A 489 17.23 5.90 -12.90
C ASN A 489 16.68 5.81 -11.47
N LYS A 490 16.74 4.62 -10.83
CA LYS A 490 16.24 4.44 -9.46
C LYS A 490 16.85 5.47 -8.52
N MET A 491 16.00 6.18 -7.79
CA MET A 491 16.42 7.19 -6.83
C MET A 491 17.00 6.56 -5.54
N GLY A 492 17.98 7.22 -4.98
CA GLY A 492 18.63 6.84 -3.75
C GLY A 492 19.38 7.99 -3.13
N TRP A 493 20.24 7.70 -2.17
CA TRP A 493 20.97 8.69 -1.38
C TRP A 493 22.48 8.47 -1.48
N ALA A 494 23.23 9.53 -1.73
CA ALA A 494 24.68 9.56 -1.66
C ALA A 494 25.15 10.52 -0.54
N LYS A 495 26.45 10.51 -0.25
CA LYS A 495 27.08 11.46 0.66
C LYS A 495 28.11 12.28 -0.11
N ASN A 496 28.13 13.57 0.11
CA ASN A 496 29.21 14.43 -0.36
C ASN A 496 30.48 14.30 0.53
N SER A 497 31.54 14.99 0.17
CA SER A 497 32.81 15.00 0.92
C SER A 497 32.68 15.52 2.35
N ALA A 498 31.66 16.33 2.62
CA ALA A 498 31.34 16.83 3.98
C ALA A 498 30.52 15.81 4.81
N GLY A 499 30.13 14.67 4.22
CA GLY A 499 29.32 13.63 4.86
C GLY A 499 27.82 13.92 4.86
N GLU A 500 27.37 14.91 4.08
CA GLU A 500 25.97 15.30 3.97
C GLU A 500 25.25 14.43 2.94
N TYR A 501 24.03 13.98 3.25
CA TYR A 501 23.21 13.17 2.34
C TYR A 501 22.53 14.06 1.29
N TYR A 502 22.51 13.58 0.06
CA TYR A 502 21.76 14.20 -1.05
C TYR A 502 21.17 13.12 -1.95
N ALA A 503 20.07 13.45 -2.64
CA ALA A 503 19.40 12.53 -3.53
C ALA A 503 20.12 12.41 -4.88
N VAL A 504 20.19 11.19 -5.39
CA VAL A 504 20.81 10.86 -6.69
C VAL A 504 20.03 9.74 -7.36
N ASN A 505 20.20 9.58 -8.68
CA ASN A 505 19.77 8.39 -9.36
C ASN A 505 20.75 7.25 -9.10
N LYS A 506 20.29 6.16 -8.52
CA LYS A 506 21.08 4.98 -8.16
C LYS A 506 20.87 3.83 -9.14
N GLY A 507 21.26 4.00 -10.41
CA GLY A 507 21.27 2.92 -11.40
C GLY A 507 19.88 2.40 -11.75
N ALA A 508 19.66 1.09 -11.57
CA ALA A 508 18.49 0.40 -12.06
C ALA A 508 17.90 -0.56 -11.01
N PHE A 509 16.65 -0.92 -11.21
CA PHE A 509 15.96 -1.97 -10.45
C PHE A 509 15.35 -2.97 -11.42
N ARG A 510 15.44 -4.26 -11.08
CA ARG A 510 14.70 -5.31 -11.77
C ARG A 510 14.07 -6.28 -10.77
N ASN A 511 12.96 -6.84 -11.14
CA ASN A 511 12.34 -7.92 -10.37
C ASN A 511 11.59 -8.88 -11.31
N THR A 512 11.92 -10.15 -11.24
CA THR A 512 11.19 -11.23 -11.91
C THR A 512 10.58 -12.11 -10.83
N GLY A 513 9.28 -12.41 -10.94
CA GLY A 513 8.63 -13.22 -9.93
C GLY A 513 7.42 -13.99 -10.43
N ILE A 514 6.99 -14.91 -9.58
CA ILE A 514 5.78 -15.73 -9.73
C ILE A 514 4.94 -15.51 -8.47
N GLU A 515 3.66 -15.27 -8.65
CA GLU A 515 2.66 -15.17 -7.58
C GLU A 515 1.56 -16.21 -7.81
N LEU A 516 1.13 -16.87 -6.74
CA LEU A 516 0.04 -17.83 -6.73
C LEU A 516 -0.89 -17.51 -5.57
N GLU A 517 -2.19 -17.58 -5.82
CA GLU A 517 -3.23 -17.49 -4.79
C GLU A 517 -4.32 -18.51 -5.08
N TYR A 518 -4.70 -19.24 -4.05
CA TYR A 518 -5.81 -20.19 -4.07
C TYR A 518 -6.76 -19.90 -2.93
N THR A 519 -8.04 -19.75 -3.22
CA THR A 519 -9.08 -19.60 -2.22
C THR A 519 -10.12 -20.70 -2.41
N LYS A 520 -10.45 -21.42 -1.31
CA LYS A 520 -11.49 -22.43 -1.26
C LYS A 520 -12.50 -22.11 -0.17
N ARG A 521 -13.76 -22.12 -0.54
CA ARG A 521 -14.87 -22.12 0.39
C ARG A 521 -15.38 -23.56 0.55
N PHE A 522 -15.05 -24.21 1.66
CA PHE A 522 -15.45 -25.59 1.90
C PHE A 522 -16.98 -25.73 2.09
N ASN A 523 -17.54 -24.75 2.78
CA ASN A 523 -18.97 -24.61 3.06
C ASN A 523 -19.22 -23.16 3.52
N ASP A 524 -20.40 -22.84 4.04
CA ASP A 524 -20.72 -21.52 4.54
C ASP A 524 -19.98 -21.13 5.83
N ILE A 525 -19.33 -22.09 6.48
CA ILE A 525 -18.63 -21.91 7.76
C ILE A 525 -17.13 -21.65 7.54
N TRP A 526 -16.48 -22.35 6.60
CA TRP A 526 -15.03 -22.36 6.45
C TRP A 526 -14.56 -21.90 5.09
N ARG A 527 -13.63 -20.96 5.10
CA ARG A 527 -12.88 -20.53 3.91
C ARG A 527 -11.38 -20.58 4.19
N LEU A 528 -10.63 -21.13 3.25
CA LEU A 528 -9.16 -21.17 3.26
C LEU A 528 -8.62 -20.35 2.09
N THR A 529 -7.64 -19.48 2.36
CA THR A 529 -6.83 -18.82 1.33
C THR A 529 -5.37 -19.20 1.52
N LEU A 530 -4.75 -19.69 0.47
CA LEU A 530 -3.32 -19.99 0.39
C LEU A 530 -2.70 -19.05 -0.63
N GLY A 531 -1.58 -18.42 -0.28
CA GLY A 531 -0.83 -17.57 -1.17
C GLY A 531 0.65 -17.89 -1.12
N GLY A 532 1.35 -17.70 -2.23
CA GLY A 532 2.78 -17.85 -2.32
C GLY A 532 3.38 -16.96 -3.39
N GLY A 533 4.60 -16.48 -3.15
CA GLY A 533 5.35 -15.68 -4.09
C GLY A 533 6.84 -16.03 -4.03
N ILE A 534 7.44 -16.08 -5.20
CA ILE A 534 8.90 -16.20 -5.36
C ILE A 534 9.31 -15.11 -6.33
N SER A 535 10.26 -14.25 -5.93
CA SER A 535 10.72 -13.16 -6.76
C SER A 535 12.20 -12.89 -6.56
N ASN A 536 12.82 -12.14 -7.49
CA ASN A 536 14.21 -11.74 -7.40
C ASN A 536 14.35 -10.21 -7.54
N PRO A 537 13.96 -9.44 -6.53
CA PRO A 537 14.11 -7.99 -6.53
C PRO A 537 15.57 -7.60 -6.36
N GLU A 538 16.14 -6.94 -7.35
CA GLU A 538 17.53 -6.54 -7.39
C GLU A 538 17.70 -5.08 -7.76
N VAL A 539 18.70 -4.44 -7.18
CA VAL A 539 19.12 -3.08 -7.49
C VAL A 539 20.57 -3.06 -7.93
N GLN A 540 20.87 -2.24 -8.94
CA GLN A 540 22.23 -1.92 -9.35
C GLN A 540 22.56 -0.52 -8.88
N ASP A 541 23.48 -0.39 -7.92
CA ASP A 541 23.94 0.91 -7.42
C ASP A 541 25.26 1.29 -8.10
N PRO A 542 25.28 2.32 -8.99
CA PRO A 542 26.49 2.73 -9.69
C PRO A 542 27.55 3.34 -8.77
N SER A 543 27.18 3.77 -7.55
CA SER A 543 28.14 4.22 -6.54
C SER A 543 28.84 3.06 -5.81
N SER A 544 28.35 1.82 -6.03
CA SER A 544 29.00 0.61 -5.54
C SER A 544 30.25 0.31 -6.37
N ALA A 545 31.36 0.02 -5.69
CA ALA A 545 32.60 -0.36 -6.34
C ALA A 545 32.46 -1.59 -7.26
N LYS A 546 31.45 -2.44 -7.01
CA LYS A 546 31.23 -3.67 -7.76
C LYS A 546 30.35 -3.53 -8.99
N LYS A 547 29.48 -2.50 -9.08
CA LYS A 547 28.47 -2.33 -10.15
C LYS A 547 27.62 -3.58 -10.43
N GLU A 548 27.49 -4.46 -9.46
CA GLU A 548 26.77 -5.73 -9.55
C GLU A 548 25.33 -5.55 -9.10
N TRP A 549 24.45 -6.42 -9.57
CA TRP A 549 23.09 -6.52 -9.07
C TRP A 549 23.08 -7.12 -7.67
N THR A 550 22.41 -6.46 -6.74
CA THR A 550 22.30 -6.89 -5.35
C THR A 550 20.84 -6.96 -4.93
N GLN A 551 20.53 -7.85 -4.02
CA GLN A 551 19.16 -8.00 -3.51
C GLN A 551 18.67 -6.74 -2.80
N ASP A 552 17.43 -6.32 -3.08
CA ASP A 552 16.82 -5.10 -2.50
C ASP A 552 15.64 -5.40 -1.56
N ALA A 553 15.00 -6.56 -1.68
CA ALA A 553 13.86 -6.97 -0.85
C ALA A 553 13.83 -8.50 -0.64
N GLY A 554 12.88 -8.98 0.18
CA GLY A 554 12.68 -10.41 0.40
C GLY A 554 12.22 -11.13 -0.88
N ARG A 555 12.68 -12.37 -1.06
CA ARG A 555 12.42 -13.17 -2.26
C ARG A 555 11.29 -14.18 -2.10
N LEU A 556 10.99 -14.60 -0.87
CA LEU A 556 10.00 -15.64 -0.58
C LEU A 556 8.83 -15.05 0.19
N GLU A 557 7.62 -15.27 -0.28
CA GLU A 557 6.40 -14.91 0.43
C GLU A 557 5.49 -16.12 0.60
N GLY A 558 4.78 -16.18 1.74
CA GLY A 558 3.78 -17.18 2.03
C GLY A 558 2.60 -16.58 2.80
N LEU A 559 1.41 -17.03 2.49
CA LEU A 559 0.16 -16.62 3.15
C LEU A 559 -0.70 -17.85 3.39
N ILE A 560 -1.22 -17.99 4.62
CA ILE A 560 -2.29 -18.93 4.97
C ILE A 560 -3.32 -18.11 5.74
N ARG A 561 -4.55 -18.10 5.25
CA ARG A 561 -5.68 -17.47 5.93
C ARG A 561 -6.82 -18.46 6.08
N VAL A 562 -7.32 -18.59 7.28
CA VAL A 562 -8.49 -19.41 7.60
C VAL A 562 -9.56 -18.50 8.17
N ASP A 563 -10.70 -18.46 7.52
CA ASP A 563 -11.88 -17.77 8.01
C ASP A 563 -12.92 -18.79 8.49
N TYR A 564 -13.53 -18.46 9.63
CA TYR A 564 -14.61 -19.19 10.25
C TYR A 564 -15.81 -18.27 10.43
N GLU A 565 -17.02 -18.78 10.14
CA GLU A 565 -18.26 -18.03 10.35
C GLU A 565 -19.40 -19.02 10.65
N MET A 566 -19.89 -19.03 11.86
CA MET A 566 -21.00 -19.87 12.27
C MET A 566 -21.85 -19.19 13.34
N ALA A 567 -23.14 -18.96 13.05
CA ALA A 567 -24.10 -18.35 13.95
C ALA A 567 -23.58 -17.03 14.55
N LYS A 568 -23.30 -17.03 15.85
CA LYS A 568 -22.84 -15.84 16.60
C LYS A 568 -21.31 -15.66 16.59
N TRP A 569 -20.57 -16.57 16.00
CA TRP A 569 -19.12 -16.59 16.05
C TRP A 569 -18.51 -16.40 14.67
N GLN A 570 -17.59 -15.47 14.57
CA GLN A 570 -16.71 -15.31 13.41
C GLN A 570 -15.27 -15.35 13.88
N GLY A 571 -14.38 -15.81 13.02
CA GLY A 571 -12.96 -15.88 13.35
C GLY A 571 -12.09 -15.78 12.10
N ASN A 572 -10.88 -15.31 12.30
CA ASN A 572 -9.84 -15.26 11.29
C ASN A 572 -8.51 -15.67 11.92
N LEU A 573 -7.80 -16.56 11.26
CA LEU A 573 -6.40 -16.86 11.55
C LEU A 573 -5.60 -16.55 10.30
N ASN A 574 -4.65 -15.63 10.40
CA ASN A 574 -3.83 -15.18 9.29
C ASN A 574 -2.35 -15.35 9.60
N PHE A 575 -1.68 -16.12 8.76
CA PHE A 575 -0.24 -16.35 8.79
C PHE A 575 0.38 -15.70 7.54
N LYS A 576 1.37 -14.84 7.73
CA LYS A 576 2.18 -14.28 6.64
C LYS A 576 3.66 -14.47 6.92
N TYR A 577 4.38 -14.92 5.89
CA TYR A 577 5.82 -15.15 5.89
C TYR A 577 6.49 -14.31 4.80
N LEU A 578 7.63 -13.70 5.13
CA LEU A 578 8.53 -13.04 4.19
C LEU A 578 9.96 -13.46 4.53
N GLY A 579 10.59 -14.20 3.64
CA GLY A 579 11.91 -14.79 3.85
C GLY A 579 12.89 -14.51 2.74
N ASP A 580 14.09 -15.07 2.89
CA ASP A 580 15.26 -14.85 2.02
C ASP A 580 15.50 -13.35 1.82
N ARG A 581 15.81 -12.65 2.92
CA ARG A 581 15.92 -11.20 3.02
C ARG A 581 17.38 -10.81 3.22
N GLU A 582 17.97 -10.19 2.23
CA GLU A 582 19.32 -9.67 2.30
C GLU A 582 19.37 -8.19 1.96
N TYR A 583 20.37 -7.52 2.44
CA TYR A 583 20.66 -6.14 2.13
C TYR A 583 22.15 -5.93 1.91
N TYR A 584 22.51 -5.44 0.75
CA TYR A 584 23.87 -5.02 0.46
C TYR A 584 24.14 -3.63 1.04
N LYS A 585 25.23 -3.50 1.82
CA LYS A 585 25.72 -2.21 2.36
C LYS A 585 26.77 -1.62 1.41
N PRO A 586 26.44 -0.64 0.56
CA PRO A 586 27.40 -0.05 -0.38
C PRO A 586 28.63 0.55 0.30
N SER A 587 28.49 1.03 1.55
CA SER A 587 29.55 1.70 2.30
C SER A 587 30.74 0.83 2.69
N ASN A 588 30.57 -0.48 2.77
CA ASN A 588 31.60 -1.42 3.17
C ASN A 588 31.66 -2.70 2.29
N GLY A 589 30.80 -2.78 1.28
CA GLY A 589 30.77 -3.93 0.35
C GLY A 589 30.30 -5.24 0.98
N THR A 590 29.61 -5.22 2.12
CA THR A 590 29.12 -6.41 2.80
C THR A 590 27.64 -6.64 2.58
N GLU A 591 27.25 -7.90 2.43
CA GLU A 591 25.86 -8.34 2.50
C GLU A 591 25.47 -8.54 3.98
N GLN A 592 24.25 -8.23 4.31
CA GLN A 592 23.69 -8.41 5.63
C GLN A 592 22.35 -9.13 5.55
N ASP A 593 22.25 -10.27 6.20
CA ASP A 593 20.99 -10.99 6.34
C ASP A 593 20.03 -10.19 7.23
N ILE A 594 18.79 -10.10 6.79
CA ILE A 594 17.68 -9.60 7.57
C ILE A 594 16.86 -10.81 8.02
N PRO A 595 16.59 -10.98 9.33
CA PRO A 595 15.79 -12.11 9.80
C PRO A 595 14.44 -12.18 9.10
N ASP A 596 13.99 -13.40 8.82
CA ASP A 596 12.68 -13.65 8.23
C ASP A 596 11.56 -13.04 9.07
N LYS A 597 10.61 -12.40 8.40
CA LYS A 597 9.41 -11.86 9.01
C LYS A 597 8.32 -12.93 9.00
N LEU A 598 7.78 -13.25 10.17
CA LEU A 598 6.70 -14.20 10.32
C LEU A 598 5.65 -13.61 11.25
N GLN A 599 4.46 -13.39 10.73
CA GLN A 599 3.33 -12.85 11.46
C GLN A 599 2.23 -13.91 11.53
N LEU A 600 1.76 -14.18 12.73
CA LEU A 600 0.55 -14.98 12.97
C LEU A 600 -0.41 -14.13 13.78
N ASN A 601 -1.56 -13.82 13.19
CA ASN A 601 -2.60 -12.99 13.77
C ASN A 601 -3.89 -13.78 13.90
N MET A 602 -4.63 -13.58 14.99
CA MET A 602 -5.92 -14.21 15.24
C MET A 602 -6.94 -13.14 15.65
N ASN A 603 -8.13 -13.24 15.11
CA ASN A 603 -9.27 -12.42 15.51
C ASN A 603 -10.50 -13.31 15.72
N ILE A 604 -11.26 -13.03 16.76
CA ILE A 604 -12.51 -13.75 17.12
C ILE A 604 -13.56 -12.69 17.42
N ILE A 605 -14.70 -12.81 16.77
CA ILE A 605 -15.86 -11.94 16.92
C ILE A 605 -17.01 -12.78 17.49
N TYR A 606 -17.66 -12.28 18.53
CA TYR A 606 -18.85 -12.83 19.12
C TYR A 606 -19.99 -11.81 19.08
N THR A 607 -21.09 -12.15 18.41
CA THR A 607 -22.30 -11.32 18.37
C THR A 607 -23.23 -11.76 19.50
N ALA A 608 -23.34 -10.93 20.54
CA ALA A 608 -24.06 -11.24 21.78
C ALA A 608 -25.56 -11.05 21.69
N GLY A 609 -26.05 -10.38 20.68
CA GLY A 609 -27.47 -10.11 20.45
C GLY A 609 -27.70 -9.67 19.01
N LYS A 610 -28.62 -8.73 18.81
CA LYS A 610 -28.78 -8.06 17.53
C LYS A 610 -27.78 -6.89 17.39
N ASP A 611 -27.47 -6.26 18.51
CA ASP A 611 -26.87 -4.94 18.57
C ASP A 611 -25.47 -4.94 19.21
N ASP A 612 -25.08 -6.06 19.84
CA ASP A 612 -23.83 -6.16 20.61
C ASP A 612 -22.80 -7.08 19.97
N THR A 613 -21.59 -6.57 19.83
CA THR A 613 -20.45 -7.36 19.30
C THR A 613 -19.23 -7.21 20.20
N VAL A 614 -18.59 -8.33 20.49
CA VAL A 614 -17.31 -8.39 21.21
C VAL A 614 -16.25 -8.99 20.31
N THR A 615 -15.16 -8.27 20.09
CA THR A 615 -14.05 -8.70 19.25
C THR A 615 -12.78 -8.85 20.08
N LEU A 616 -12.13 -10.00 20.00
CA LEU A 616 -10.81 -10.26 20.57
C LEU A 616 -9.80 -10.48 19.44
N GLY A 617 -8.84 -9.55 19.32
CA GLY A 617 -7.71 -9.65 18.42
C GLY A 617 -6.40 -9.95 19.15
N ILE A 618 -5.61 -10.88 18.62
CA ILE A 618 -4.25 -11.18 19.08
C ILE A 618 -3.32 -11.11 17.87
N TYR A 619 -2.45 -10.12 17.85
CA TYR A 619 -1.53 -9.87 16.74
C TYR A 619 -0.10 -10.20 17.15
N ASN A 620 0.67 -10.73 16.19
CA ASN A 620 1.98 -11.30 16.46
C ASN A 620 1.90 -12.35 17.57
N LEU A 621 1.00 -13.33 17.41
CA LEU A 621 0.70 -14.39 18.40
C LEU A 621 1.97 -15.13 18.86
N LEU A 622 2.95 -15.28 17.96
CA LEU A 622 4.23 -15.95 18.26
C LEU A 622 5.21 -15.04 19.01
N ASN A 623 4.89 -13.76 19.20
CA ASN A 623 5.75 -12.73 19.81
C ASN A 623 7.17 -12.68 19.22
N ARG A 624 7.27 -12.82 17.89
CA ARG A 624 8.56 -12.73 17.21
C ARG A 624 8.98 -11.28 17.03
N GLU A 625 10.28 -11.04 17.08
CA GLU A 625 10.89 -9.80 16.63
C GLU A 625 10.91 -9.79 15.09
N ASN A 626 9.97 -9.07 14.49
CA ASN A 626 9.86 -8.94 13.05
C ASN A 626 10.41 -7.60 12.60
N TYR A 627 11.46 -7.63 11.79
CA TYR A 627 12.02 -6.42 11.21
C TYR A 627 11.23 -6.03 9.97
N SER A 628 10.65 -4.82 9.97
CA SER A 628 9.88 -4.31 8.85
C SER A 628 10.76 -3.90 7.67
N ASN A 629 12.01 -3.49 7.94
CA ASN A 629 12.92 -3.00 6.90
C ASN A 629 14.39 -3.30 7.19
N ARG A 630 15.24 -3.00 6.20
CA ARG A 630 16.70 -3.14 6.26
C ARG A 630 17.40 -2.25 7.32
N PHE A 631 16.72 -1.27 7.87
CA PHE A 631 17.28 -0.38 8.89
C PHE A 631 17.04 -0.90 10.30
N GLY A 632 16.38 -2.05 10.46
CA GLY A 632 16.12 -2.68 11.74
C GLY A 632 14.91 -2.11 12.49
N SER A 633 13.97 -1.45 11.79
CA SER A 633 12.69 -1.07 12.39
C SER A 633 11.88 -2.33 12.69
N LEU A 634 11.41 -2.46 13.94
CA LEU A 634 10.62 -3.61 14.40
C LEU A 634 9.13 -3.34 14.24
N ASP A 635 8.39 -4.39 13.89
CA ASP A 635 6.94 -4.42 14.03
C ASP A 635 6.55 -4.49 15.52
N LEU A 636 5.28 -4.28 15.83
CA LEU A 636 4.78 -4.39 17.19
C LEU A 636 5.05 -5.78 17.79
N PRO A 637 5.46 -5.86 19.07
CA PRO A 637 5.43 -7.10 19.82
C PRO A 637 3.99 -7.65 19.88
N ARG A 638 3.82 -8.86 20.46
CA ARG A 638 2.48 -9.40 20.66
C ARG A 638 1.56 -8.38 21.30
N ASN A 639 0.44 -8.11 20.63
CA ASN A 639 -0.54 -7.15 21.14
C ASN A 639 -1.95 -7.75 21.15
N TYR A 640 -2.68 -7.39 22.20
CA TYR A 640 -4.04 -7.82 22.47
C TYR A 640 -4.96 -6.64 22.29
N ARG A 641 -6.13 -6.89 21.69
CA ARG A 641 -7.19 -5.88 21.46
C ARG A 641 -8.51 -6.51 21.84
N LEU A 642 -9.22 -5.90 22.76
CA LEU A 642 -10.60 -6.23 23.07
C LEU A 642 -11.47 -5.04 22.66
N THR A 643 -12.40 -5.26 21.76
CA THR A 643 -13.34 -4.25 21.28
C THR A 643 -14.76 -4.66 21.64
N TYR A 644 -15.52 -3.76 22.20
CA TYR A 644 -16.96 -3.86 22.33
C TYR A 644 -17.62 -2.83 21.42
N THR A 645 -18.58 -3.26 20.63
CA THR A 645 -19.37 -2.43 19.73
C THR A 645 -20.84 -2.60 20.03
N HIS A 646 -21.58 -1.52 20.12
CA HIS A 646 -23.02 -1.48 20.24
C HIS A 646 -23.63 -0.68 19.10
N ALA A 647 -24.57 -1.28 18.38
CA ALA A 647 -25.38 -0.65 17.35
C ALA A 647 -26.74 -0.23 17.94
N PHE A 648 -27.27 0.94 17.54
CA PHE A 648 -28.51 1.51 18.02
C PHE A 648 -29.59 1.52 16.94
#